data_c063740c2017f3a6cb99e7213a318001
#
_entry.id   c063740c2017f3a6cb99e7213a318001
#
_cell.length_a   1.000
_cell.length_b   1.000
_cell.length_c   1.000
_cell.angle_alpha   90.00
_cell.angle_beta   90.00
_cell.angle_gamma   90.00
#
_symmetry.space_group_name_H-M   'P 1'
#
loop_
_entity.id
_entity.type
_entity.pdbx_description
1 polymer ?
#
loop_
_entity_poly.entity_id
_entity_poly.type
_entity_poly.pdbx_seq_one_letter_code
_entity_poly.pdbx_strand_id
1 'polypeptide(L)'
;MLILLVWQLFRQQYHQGDARLIRWTQASLMFFILTLSLTSSSIQAYLANNLQQMLGSDLVISQHQALTDAQLNKLHQHAQQLSVSQLVNVTLTHDHHWQAVQLKAVDDHYPVQGTVQVAFETDGQEQSLSHGPKSGEIWVDSRLFASLQLTLGQPLDMGHGQLKLTGLVQHEPDRLLEGHSVAMRALVHLDDLPLIQADNALFRYLLVGDKSELNTLKQWATTELVTAQLYDKHSGHPLAMFWQRVENFVGLASVLLFLMAAIAIDQAGRRQLLSQQRFAAVCLAMGSNKPQVFALSFGQWLLTVIAGLIPATALAWGAEYLILLQMQTQFADLTTTWVWTDLLSSYALLLALLAIFQIPNWLVMAKVTPAQLIRQMSSPNHLLPRYGFALISVAAVAFVYSDNGLLTAMTLSAMAATLILMMVLTWLVLSLGHTVTSRAMGMMAFGFYMMKQRLLSKSIQILGVGMCATLLLFTLSLMKDIGQTMEGYTREHDGNLIITQANEQQVQDIRQWSAQTGSDIRQLKPFWYGQLSHINGQTLAEFATSPSESLASLQKPVRLHFSIQQANNNQTETGQRWQDRDADWQQVSVEQEVMTDMGLKLGDQLQFEVAGQSLNFEIKASHKYVPGEGSITFWFNVPQSTMNQLQTPPLYMGSLELADTAWGQLAELWQRHPSLRLISVRELTQRFDDTLSMVIKLVSGFSLMIILLALLVISASVKGYEADERKKNALLISFGQSRLACGKLSLFEWLLTSLIASVGAILGTNLTAQLIYQSQFGINYKPDWLWIITTLLVSALVVCSAGMITNRSSLKFSVGALLRNGG
;
A
#
# COMPACT_ATOMS: atom_id res chain seq x y z
N MET A 1 -39.85 -28.53 20.25
CA MET A 1 -40.71 -28.51 19.04
C MET A 1 -40.20 -27.52 18.01
N LEU A 2 -39.98 -26.25 18.34
CA LEU A 2 -39.52 -25.19 17.42
C LEU A 2 -38.17 -25.55 16.74
N ILE A 3 -37.18 -26.04 17.50
CA ILE A 3 -35.85 -26.41 16.98
C ILE A 3 -35.93 -27.57 15.96
N LEU A 4 -36.74 -28.56 16.23
CA LEU A 4 -36.99 -29.68 15.32
C LEU A 4 -37.64 -29.22 14.01
N LEU A 5 -38.56 -28.29 14.11
CA LEU A 5 -39.24 -27.69 12.96
C LEU A 5 -38.29 -26.83 12.13
N VAL A 6 -37.40 -26.04 12.75
CA VAL A 6 -36.34 -25.29 12.08
C VAL A 6 -35.40 -26.25 11.34
N TRP A 7 -35.00 -27.35 11.92
CA TRP A 7 -34.14 -28.34 11.30
C TRP A 7 -34.81 -29.05 10.13
N GLN A 8 -36.07 -29.42 10.24
CA GLN A 8 -36.86 -30.02 9.15
C GLN A 8 -37.01 -29.06 7.96
N LEU A 9 -37.35 -27.79 8.25
CA LEU A 9 -37.43 -26.73 7.22
C LEU A 9 -36.10 -26.47 6.54
N PHE A 10 -35.02 -26.40 7.31
CA PHE A 10 -33.68 -26.27 6.79
C PHE A 10 -33.32 -27.42 5.84
N ARG A 11 -33.56 -28.67 6.25
CA ARG A 11 -33.30 -29.87 5.43
C ARG A 11 -34.13 -29.87 4.15
N GLN A 12 -35.39 -29.45 4.21
CA GLN A 12 -36.28 -29.42 3.07
C GLN A 12 -35.89 -28.34 2.05
N GLN A 13 -35.51 -27.17 2.53
CA GLN A 13 -35.01 -26.08 1.68
C GLN A 13 -33.58 -26.33 1.19
N TYR A 14 -32.81 -27.17 1.87
CA TYR A 14 -31.42 -27.48 1.47
C TYR A 14 -31.32 -28.06 0.07
N HIS A 15 -32.34 -28.75 -0.40
CA HIS A 15 -32.39 -29.36 -1.72
C HIS A 15 -33.06 -28.49 -2.81
N GLN A 16 -33.66 -27.36 -2.43
CA GLN A 16 -34.29 -26.47 -3.40
C GLN A 16 -33.26 -25.69 -4.21
N GLY A 17 -33.44 -25.62 -5.55
CA GLY A 17 -32.50 -25.00 -6.47
C GLY A 17 -32.21 -23.53 -6.21
N ASP A 18 -33.26 -22.77 -5.84
CA ASP A 18 -33.11 -21.33 -5.54
C ASP A 18 -32.30 -21.08 -4.25
N ALA A 19 -32.50 -21.90 -3.22
CA ALA A 19 -31.74 -21.83 -1.97
C ALA A 19 -30.27 -22.29 -2.15
N ARG A 20 -29.97 -23.14 -3.12
CA ARG A 20 -28.61 -23.61 -3.43
C ARG A 20 -27.74 -22.46 -3.90
N LEU A 21 -28.24 -21.60 -4.79
CA LEU A 21 -27.51 -20.47 -5.31
C LEU A 21 -27.11 -19.47 -4.21
N ILE A 22 -28.07 -19.14 -3.32
CA ILE A 22 -27.86 -18.18 -2.23
C ILE A 22 -26.81 -18.72 -1.27
N ARG A 23 -26.86 -20.01 -0.94
CA ARG A 23 -25.87 -20.66 -0.06
C ARG A 23 -24.47 -20.65 -0.66
N TRP A 24 -24.35 -20.98 -1.96
CA TRP A 24 -23.05 -20.91 -2.64
C TRP A 24 -22.52 -19.48 -2.66
N THR A 25 -23.37 -18.48 -2.94
CA THR A 25 -22.99 -17.08 -2.92
C THR A 25 -22.54 -16.65 -1.52
N GLN A 26 -23.29 -17.01 -0.48
CA GLN A 26 -22.93 -16.70 0.92
C GLN A 26 -21.66 -17.42 1.35
N ALA A 27 -21.54 -18.71 1.08
CA ALA A 27 -20.34 -19.49 1.44
C ALA A 27 -19.07 -18.99 0.70
N SER A 28 -19.19 -18.70 -0.59
CA SER A 28 -18.07 -18.10 -1.37
C SER A 28 -17.68 -16.74 -0.81
N LEU A 29 -18.63 -15.93 -0.42
CA LEU A 29 -18.41 -14.63 0.16
C LEU A 29 -17.74 -14.69 1.52
N MET A 30 -18.19 -15.62 2.39
CA MET A 30 -17.53 -15.94 3.65
C MET A 30 -16.08 -16.38 3.41
N PHE A 31 -15.88 -17.26 2.44
CA PHE A 31 -14.55 -17.71 2.04
C PHE A 31 -13.64 -16.53 1.65
N PHE A 32 -14.09 -15.66 0.75
CA PHE A 32 -13.26 -14.53 0.29
C PHE A 32 -12.94 -13.55 1.41
N ILE A 33 -13.92 -13.18 2.24
CA ILE A 33 -13.70 -12.26 3.36
C ILE A 33 -12.75 -12.86 4.38
N LEU A 34 -12.93 -14.13 4.76
CA LEU A 34 -12.07 -14.79 5.73
C LEU A 34 -10.64 -14.98 5.17
N THR A 35 -10.50 -15.42 3.92
CA THR A 35 -9.16 -15.56 3.30
C THR A 35 -8.43 -14.22 3.27
N LEU A 36 -9.10 -13.14 2.85
CA LEU A 36 -8.49 -11.81 2.85
C LEU A 36 -8.09 -11.38 4.25
N SER A 37 -8.98 -11.52 5.22
CA SER A 37 -8.73 -11.08 6.59
C SER A 37 -7.57 -11.84 7.21
N LEU A 38 -7.53 -13.18 7.07
CA LEU A 38 -6.47 -14.02 7.59
C LEU A 38 -5.13 -13.73 6.91
N THR A 39 -5.11 -13.70 5.58
CA THR A 39 -3.87 -13.40 4.83
C THR A 39 -3.36 -11.99 5.12
N SER A 40 -4.26 -11.00 5.21
CA SER A 40 -3.90 -9.63 5.53
C SER A 40 -3.30 -9.51 6.94
N SER A 41 -3.90 -10.16 7.96
CA SER A 41 -3.37 -10.09 9.33
C SER A 41 -1.99 -10.76 9.44
N SER A 42 -1.79 -11.94 8.84
CA SER A 42 -0.50 -12.63 8.84
C SER A 42 0.60 -11.84 8.16
N ILE A 43 0.29 -11.20 7.04
CA ILE A 43 1.24 -10.36 6.30
C ILE A 43 1.53 -9.06 7.05
N GLN A 44 0.51 -8.38 7.59
CA GLN A 44 0.72 -7.17 8.39
C GLN A 44 1.55 -7.46 9.64
N ALA A 45 1.32 -8.58 10.32
CA ALA A 45 2.13 -9.01 11.46
C ALA A 45 3.60 -9.25 11.06
N TYR A 46 3.83 -9.97 9.95
CA TYR A 46 5.17 -10.20 9.43
C TYR A 46 5.89 -8.89 9.08
N LEU A 47 5.21 -8.03 8.33
CA LEU A 47 5.78 -6.75 7.91
C LEU A 47 6.04 -5.84 9.13
N ALA A 48 5.13 -5.79 10.09
CA ALA A 48 5.33 -5.02 11.32
C ALA A 48 6.53 -5.54 12.12
N ASN A 49 6.64 -6.86 12.28
CA ASN A 49 7.76 -7.48 12.97
C ASN A 49 9.10 -7.24 12.26
N ASN A 50 9.12 -7.36 10.94
CA ASN A 50 10.33 -7.09 10.16
C ASN A 50 10.77 -5.64 10.28
N LEU A 51 9.83 -4.69 10.21
CA LEU A 51 10.13 -3.27 10.38
C LEU A 51 10.62 -2.95 11.80
N GLN A 52 10.00 -3.53 12.83
CA GLN A 52 10.45 -3.38 14.21
C GLN A 52 11.88 -3.91 14.40
N GLN A 53 12.21 -5.07 13.80
CA GLN A 53 13.58 -5.58 13.80
C GLN A 53 14.56 -4.62 13.09
N MET A 54 14.13 -3.98 12.00
CA MET A 54 14.95 -3.02 11.26
C MET A 54 15.15 -1.68 12.00
N LEU A 55 14.17 -1.23 12.77
CA LEU A 55 14.24 0.00 13.57
C LEU A 55 14.83 -0.23 14.96
N GLY A 56 14.88 -1.48 15.42
CA GLY A 56 15.34 -1.87 16.76
C GLY A 56 14.41 -1.47 17.90
N SER A 57 13.25 -0.84 17.60
CA SER A 57 12.26 -0.37 18.58
C SER A 57 10.96 0.09 17.90
N ASP A 58 9.94 0.40 18.70
CA ASP A 58 8.66 0.96 18.20
C ASP A 58 8.73 2.47 17.96
N LEU A 59 9.53 3.18 18.77
CA LEU A 59 9.78 4.62 18.67
C LEU A 59 11.24 4.93 19.00
N VAL A 60 11.90 5.71 18.16
CA VAL A 60 13.24 6.22 18.40
C VAL A 60 13.21 7.74 18.50
N ILE A 61 13.81 8.27 19.55
CA ILE A 61 14.05 9.70 19.73
C ILE A 61 15.55 9.94 19.54
N SER A 62 15.93 10.73 18.56
CA SER A 62 17.33 11.02 18.22
C SER A 62 17.63 12.51 18.33
N GLN A 63 18.64 12.90 19.10
CA GLN A 63 19.05 14.30 19.27
C GLN A 63 20.52 14.44 19.68
N HIS A 64 21.09 15.62 19.45
CA HIS A 64 22.50 15.90 19.78
C HIS A 64 22.74 16.28 21.28
N GLN A 65 21.70 16.48 22.03
CA GLN A 65 21.82 16.80 23.48
C GLN A 65 21.26 15.65 24.29
N ALA A 66 21.93 15.33 25.39
CA ALA A 66 21.41 14.36 26.35
C ALA A 66 20.08 14.84 26.94
N LEU A 67 19.14 13.94 27.15
CA LEU A 67 17.92 14.24 27.90
C LEU A 67 18.24 14.52 29.35
N THR A 68 17.49 15.44 29.95
CA THR A 68 17.55 15.68 31.38
C THR A 68 16.97 14.51 32.17
N ASP A 69 17.36 14.34 33.43
CA ASP A 69 16.83 13.26 34.27
C ASP A 69 15.29 13.28 34.36
N ALA A 70 14.69 14.46 34.37
CA ALA A 70 13.23 14.60 34.39
C ALA A 70 12.58 14.08 33.10
N GLN A 71 13.19 14.33 31.94
CA GLN A 71 12.74 13.84 30.63
C GLN A 71 12.96 12.33 30.52
N LEU A 72 14.11 11.84 31.00
CA LEU A 72 14.41 10.40 31.01
C LEU A 72 13.42 9.61 31.88
N ASN A 73 13.12 10.14 33.09
CA ASN A 73 12.11 9.54 33.97
C ASN A 73 10.73 9.48 33.33
N LYS A 74 10.38 10.47 32.50
CA LYS A 74 9.13 10.44 31.75
C LYS A 74 9.10 9.33 30.68
N LEU A 75 10.22 9.09 29.97
CA LEU A 75 10.34 7.94 29.07
C LEU A 75 10.16 6.62 29.82
N HIS A 76 10.82 6.45 30.97
CA HIS A 76 10.70 5.24 31.80
C HIS A 76 9.26 4.98 32.32
N GLN A 77 8.48 6.03 32.57
CA GLN A 77 7.08 5.88 33.03
C GLN A 77 6.13 5.36 31.96
N HIS A 78 6.37 5.68 30.70
CA HIS A 78 5.46 5.38 29.59
C HIS A 78 5.98 4.28 28.65
N ALA A 79 7.26 3.95 28.71
CA ALA A 79 7.85 2.87 27.93
C ALA A 79 7.94 1.59 28.77
N GLN A 80 7.64 0.44 28.15
CA GLN A 80 7.85 -0.87 28.78
C GLN A 80 9.34 -1.24 28.82
N GLN A 81 10.06 -0.87 27.77
CA GLN A 81 11.51 -1.04 27.67
C GLN A 81 12.13 0.21 27.05
N LEU A 82 13.26 0.60 27.56
CA LEU A 82 14.07 1.72 27.08
C LEU A 82 15.54 1.28 27.00
N SER A 83 16.17 1.56 25.86
CA SER A 83 17.61 1.48 25.72
C SER A 83 18.17 2.80 25.25
N VAL A 84 19.35 3.14 25.75
CA VAL A 84 20.06 4.36 25.38
C VAL A 84 21.30 3.99 24.58
N SER A 85 21.44 4.59 23.41
CA SER A 85 22.66 4.47 22.61
C SER A 85 23.22 5.86 22.29
N GLN A 86 24.54 5.93 22.20
CA GLN A 86 25.25 7.16 21.88
C GLN A 86 26.19 6.91 20.69
N LEU A 87 26.02 7.69 19.64
CA LEU A 87 26.86 7.63 18.44
C LEU A 87 27.87 8.77 18.48
N VAL A 88 29.15 8.43 18.31
CA VAL A 88 30.26 9.39 18.27
C VAL A 88 31.17 9.07 17.10
N ASN A 89 31.75 10.09 16.48
CA ASN A 89 32.74 9.92 15.44
C ASN A 89 34.12 9.93 16.07
N VAL A 90 34.88 8.86 15.84
CA VAL A 90 36.23 8.69 16.36
C VAL A 90 37.19 8.28 15.28
N THR A 91 38.48 8.48 15.47
CA THR A 91 39.53 7.95 14.61
C THR A 91 40.23 6.81 15.35
N LEU A 92 40.09 5.60 14.82
CA LEU A 92 40.84 4.45 15.33
C LEU A 92 42.17 4.30 14.58
N THR A 93 43.21 3.98 15.33
CA THR A 93 44.54 3.74 14.79
C THR A 93 45.05 2.36 15.20
N HIS A 94 45.66 1.66 14.25
CA HIS A 94 46.32 0.40 14.52
C HIS A 94 47.62 0.32 13.68
N ASP A 95 48.75 0.12 14.31
CA ASP A 95 50.07 0.18 13.71
C ASP A 95 50.27 1.51 12.95
N HIS A 96 50.30 1.47 11.60
CA HIS A 96 50.46 2.67 10.79
C HIS A 96 49.21 3.03 10.02
N HIS A 97 48.10 2.34 10.30
CA HIS A 97 46.79 2.55 9.65
C HIS A 97 45.88 3.36 10.58
N TRP A 98 45.10 4.26 9.99
CA TRP A 98 44.07 5.01 10.71
C TRP A 98 42.78 5.04 9.93
N GLN A 99 41.67 5.04 10.61
CA GLN A 99 40.35 5.03 10.00
C GLN A 99 39.37 5.84 10.84
N ALA A 100 38.60 6.71 10.17
CA ALA A 100 37.46 7.38 10.81
C ALA A 100 36.32 6.37 10.97
N VAL A 101 35.81 6.26 12.18
CA VAL A 101 34.81 5.25 12.56
C VAL A 101 33.67 5.93 13.28
N GLN A 102 32.48 5.53 13.01
CA GLN A 102 31.32 5.87 13.83
C GLN A 102 31.17 4.80 14.92
N LEU A 103 31.47 5.19 16.13
CA LEU A 103 31.40 4.32 17.27
C LEU A 103 30.02 4.49 17.92
N LYS A 104 29.36 3.36 18.16
CA LYS A 104 28.07 3.30 18.84
C LYS A 104 28.25 2.64 20.19
N ALA A 105 28.03 3.43 21.23
CA ALA A 105 28.01 2.93 22.61
C ALA A 105 26.58 2.55 22.99
N VAL A 106 26.37 1.36 23.52
CA VAL A 106 25.05 0.78 23.84
C VAL A 106 24.99 0.36 25.30
N ASP A 107 23.81 0.40 25.89
CA ASP A 107 23.55 -0.09 27.23
C ASP A 107 23.28 -1.59 27.30
N ASP A 108 23.08 -2.15 28.50
CA ASP A 108 22.79 -3.58 28.71
C ASP A 108 21.46 -4.04 28.11
N HIS A 109 20.55 -3.11 27.78
CA HIS A 109 19.21 -3.42 27.24
C HIS A 109 19.19 -3.43 25.70
N TYR A 110 20.28 -3.08 25.06
CA TYR A 110 20.40 -3.09 23.59
C TYR A 110 20.68 -4.50 23.05
N PRO A 111 20.02 -4.93 21.95
CA PRO A 111 18.90 -4.28 21.27
C PRO A 111 17.56 -4.53 21.99
N VAL A 112 16.66 -3.54 22.01
CA VAL A 112 15.34 -3.67 22.62
C VAL A 112 14.43 -4.58 21.79
N GLN A 113 14.57 -4.50 20.46
CA GLN A 113 13.91 -5.39 19.50
C GLN A 113 14.90 -5.81 18.42
N GLY A 114 14.72 -7.02 17.88
CA GLY A 114 15.64 -7.59 16.90
C GLY A 114 16.86 -8.28 17.54
N THR A 115 17.84 -8.61 16.72
CA THR A 115 19.09 -9.29 17.15
C THR A 115 20.27 -8.68 16.43
N VAL A 116 21.41 -8.64 17.13
CA VAL A 116 22.70 -8.29 16.52
C VAL A 116 23.33 -9.58 15.99
N GLN A 117 23.77 -9.58 14.73
CA GLN A 117 24.49 -10.73 14.14
C GLN A 117 25.99 -10.48 14.25
N VAL A 118 26.68 -11.37 14.94
CA VAL A 118 28.11 -11.26 15.24
C VAL A 118 28.82 -12.58 14.95
N ALA A 119 29.95 -12.50 14.29
CA ALA A 119 30.88 -13.64 14.13
C ALA A 119 32.04 -13.47 15.12
N PHE A 120 32.31 -14.51 15.93
CA PHE A 120 33.41 -14.54 16.89
C PHE A 120 34.69 -15.19 16.34
N GLU A 121 34.63 -15.71 15.14
CA GLU A 121 35.74 -16.29 14.38
C GLU A 121 35.75 -15.69 12.97
N THR A 122 36.91 -15.53 12.35
CA THR A 122 37.05 -14.83 11.04
C THR A 122 36.25 -15.51 9.91
N ASP A 123 36.16 -16.86 9.95
CA ASP A 123 35.36 -17.66 9.00
C ASP A 123 34.24 -18.46 9.75
N GLY A 124 33.86 -18.00 10.93
CA GLY A 124 32.87 -18.67 11.79
C GLY A 124 31.43 -18.40 11.37
N GLN A 125 30.54 -19.26 11.87
CA GLN A 125 29.08 -19.03 11.70
C GLN A 125 28.65 -17.79 12.47
N GLU A 126 27.78 -17.01 11.86
CA GLU A 126 27.13 -15.86 12.47
C GLU A 126 26.20 -16.30 13.61
N GLN A 127 26.29 -15.62 14.74
CA GLN A 127 25.43 -15.84 15.89
C GLN A 127 24.51 -14.65 16.08
N SER A 128 23.21 -14.93 16.23
CA SER A 128 22.20 -13.91 16.54
C SER A 128 22.13 -13.70 18.05
N LEU A 129 22.49 -12.52 18.53
CA LEU A 129 22.55 -12.16 19.94
C LEU A 129 21.47 -11.14 20.28
N SER A 130 20.89 -11.27 21.46
CA SER A 130 19.94 -10.33 22.06
C SER A 130 20.61 -9.32 23.01
N HIS A 131 21.91 -9.15 22.93
CA HIS A 131 22.67 -8.18 23.75
C HIS A 131 23.80 -7.56 22.94
N GLY A 132 24.27 -6.41 23.37
CA GLY A 132 25.46 -5.72 22.85
C GLY A 132 26.78 -6.28 23.41
N PRO A 133 27.94 -5.65 23.06
CA PRO A 133 29.25 -5.97 23.67
C PRO A 133 29.22 -5.66 25.17
N LYS A 134 29.98 -6.44 25.93
CA LYS A 134 30.19 -6.20 27.38
C LYS A 134 31.21 -5.08 27.59
N SER A 135 31.20 -4.47 28.76
CA SER A 135 32.26 -3.51 29.15
C SER A 135 33.63 -4.12 29.00
N GLY A 136 34.53 -3.40 28.38
CA GLY A 136 35.89 -3.84 28.03
C GLY A 136 36.00 -4.55 26.66
N GLU A 137 34.88 -4.77 25.94
CA GLU A 137 34.85 -5.41 24.65
C GLU A 137 34.46 -4.40 23.52
N ILE A 138 35.01 -4.61 22.35
CA ILE A 138 34.63 -3.88 21.14
C ILE A 138 34.30 -4.88 20.01
N TRP A 139 33.20 -4.64 19.31
CA TRP A 139 32.84 -5.35 18.11
C TRP A 139 32.96 -4.39 16.92
N VAL A 140 33.54 -4.82 15.82
CA VAL A 140 33.75 -3.97 14.64
C VAL A 140 33.10 -4.56 13.42
N ASP A 141 32.72 -3.72 12.43
CA ASP A 141 32.26 -4.22 11.17
C ASP A 141 33.41 -4.84 10.33
N SER A 142 33.09 -5.75 9.44
CA SER A 142 34.07 -6.47 8.60
C SER A 142 34.94 -5.55 7.74
N ARG A 143 34.44 -4.37 7.36
CA ARG A 143 35.19 -3.37 6.60
C ARG A 143 36.28 -2.70 7.46
N LEU A 144 35.93 -2.34 8.70
CA LEU A 144 36.88 -1.76 9.64
C LEU A 144 37.96 -2.78 10.00
N PHE A 145 37.56 -4.04 10.23
CA PHE A 145 38.46 -5.14 10.49
C PHE A 145 39.49 -5.32 9.37
N ALA A 146 39.04 -5.32 8.11
CA ALA A 146 39.92 -5.46 6.96
C ALA A 146 40.80 -4.21 6.73
N SER A 147 40.26 -3.00 6.92
CA SER A 147 40.99 -1.75 6.62
C SER A 147 42.12 -1.48 7.60
N LEU A 148 41.95 -1.85 8.86
CA LEU A 148 43.00 -1.72 9.90
C LEU A 148 43.82 -3.00 10.09
N GLN A 149 43.59 -4.05 9.29
CA GLN A 149 44.27 -5.36 9.36
C GLN A 149 44.22 -5.95 10.78
N LEU A 150 43.06 -5.88 11.41
CA LEU A 150 42.87 -6.33 12.79
C LEU A 150 42.88 -7.85 12.92
N THR A 151 43.15 -8.35 14.12
CA THR A 151 42.99 -9.77 14.48
C THR A 151 42.08 -9.89 15.70
N LEU A 152 41.22 -10.93 15.73
CA LEU A 152 40.32 -11.15 16.85
C LEU A 152 41.13 -11.46 18.12
N GLY A 153 40.68 -10.92 19.25
CA GLY A 153 41.35 -11.06 20.56
C GLY A 153 42.39 -10.02 20.89
N GLN A 154 42.78 -9.16 19.94
CA GLN A 154 43.77 -8.12 20.19
C GLN A 154 43.18 -6.91 20.96
N PRO A 155 43.97 -6.19 21.76
CA PRO A 155 43.59 -4.92 22.34
C PRO A 155 43.64 -3.81 21.28
N LEU A 156 42.62 -2.94 21.25
CA LEU A 156 42.58 -1.72 20.45
C LEU A 156 42.69 -0.51 21.34
N ASP A 157 43.54 0.43 20.97
CA ASP A 157 43.70 1.68 21.66
C ASP A 157 42.59 2.68 21.33
N MET A 158 41.93 3.19 22.37
CA MET A 158 40.80 4.12 22.27
C MET A 158 41.17 5.55 22.69
N GLY A 159 42.43 5.82 22.89
CA GLY A 159 42.96 7.12 23.34
C GLY A 159 43.18 7.23 24.84
N HIS A 160 42.20 6.91 25.67
CA HIS A 160 42.34 6.93 27.14
C HIS A 160 42.34 5.54 27.78
N GLY A 161 42.23 4.49 26.95
CA GLY A 161 42.22 3.09 27.40
C GLY A 161 42.23 2.12 26.24
N GLN A 162 42.18 0.83 26.55
CA GLN A 162 42.21 -0.25 25.58
C GLN A 162 40.94 -1.10 25.72
N LEU A 163 40.36 -1.47 24.59
CA LEU A 163 39.25 -2.41 24.51
C LEU A 163 39.68 -3.67 23.75
N LYS A 164 39.14 -4.82 24.11
CA LYS A 164 39.46 -6.10 23.47
C LYS A 164 38.52 -6.33 22.28
N LEU A 165 39.07 -6.55 21.11
CA LEU A 165 38.28 -6.91 19.92
C LEU A 165 37.81 -8.35 20.05
N THR A 166 36.52 -8.55 20.27
CA THR A 166 35.93 -9.87 20.50
C THR A 166 35.00 -10.35 19.38
N GLY A 167 34.45 -9.46 18.55
CA GLY A 167 33.48 -9.87 17.55
C GLY A 167 33.46 -9.01 16.29
N LEU A 168 32.97 -9.62 15.20
CA LEU A 168 32.75 -8.99 13.92
C LEU A 168 31.25 -8.81 13.71
N VAL A 169 30.77 -7.57 13.68
CA VAL A 169 29.36 -7.23 13.46
C VAL A 169 29.04 -7.36 11.98
N GLN A 170 28.08 -8.23 11.66
CA GLN A 170 27.55 -8.37 10.31
C GLN A 170 26.25 -7.59 10.15
N HIS A 171 25.37 -7.62 11.18
CA HIS A 171 24.10 -6.91 11.18
C HIS A 171 23.82 -6.32 12.56
N GLU A 172 23.34 -5.07 12.58
CA GLU A 172 22.80 -4.41 13.78
C GLU A 172 21.39 -3.87 13.48
N PRO A 173 20.41 -4.00 14.40
CA PRO A 173 19.16 -3.29 14.33
C PRO A 173 19.41 -1.77 14.31
N ASP A 174 18.40 -0.97 13.90
CA ASP A 174 18.45 0.49 13.89
C ASP A 174 19.49 1.16 12.96
N ARG A 175 20.27 0.39 12.20
CA ARG A 175 21.21 0.94 11.21
C ARG A 175 20.51 1.69 10.08
N LEU A 176 19.29 1.30 9.76
CA LEU A 176 18.43 2.00 8.78
C LEU A 176 18.13 3.45 9.13
N LEU A 177 18.15 3.80 10.42
CA LEU A 177 17.90 5.17 10.89
C LEU A 177 18.97 6.16 10.43
N GLU A 178 20.14 5.67 10.01
CA GLU A 178 21.21 6.51 9.53
C GLU A 178 21.16 6.75 8.02
N GLY A 179 20.16 6.22 7.36
CA GLY A 179 20.02 6.31 5.92
C GLY A 179 21.21 5.66 5.19
N HIS A 180 21.85 6.41 4.31
CA HIS A 180 23.02 5.94 3.55
C HIS A 180 24.33 6.28 4.30
N SER A 181 24.38 6.13 5.64
CA SER A 181 25.61 6.39 6.39
C SER A 181 26.72 5.43 5.97
N VAL A 182 27.81 6.03 5.57
CA VAL A 182 29.03 5.39 4.99
C VAL A 182 29.97 4.91 6.04
N ALA A 183 29.88 5.48 7.26
CA ALA A 183 30.88 5.31 8.28
C ALA A 183 31.05 3.84 8.65
N MET A 184 32.31 3.41 8.73
CA MET A 184 32.65 2.11 9.32
C MET A 184 32.18 2.12 10.78
N ARG A 185 31.69 0.97 11.25
CA ARG A 185 31.02 0.86 12.55
C ARG A 185 31.87 0.10 13.57
N ALA A 186 31.86 0.59 14.80
CA ALA A 186 32.28 -0.17 15.96
C ALA A 186 31.23 -0.05 17.07
N LEU A 187 30.94 -1.13 17.78
CA LEU A 187 30.04 -1.20 18.91
C LEU A 187 30.86 -1.38 20.19
N VAL A 188 30.54 -0.60 21.24
CA VAL A 188 31.13 -0.69 22.57
C VAL A 188 30.05 -0.58 23.62
N HIS A 189 30.38 -0.91 24.88
CA HIS A 189 29.48 -0.68 25.99
C HIS A 189 29.46 0.82 26.39
N LEU A 190 28.32 1.31 26.89
CA LEU A 190 28.16 2.71 27.27
C LEU A 190 29.12 3.15 28.35
N ASP A 191 29.46 2.25 29.31
CA ASP A 191 30.42 2.50 30.40
C ASP A 191 31.85 2.70 29.90
N ASP A 192 32.17 2.28 28.68
CA ASP A 192 33.52 2.42 28.11
C ASP A 192 33.71 3.77 27.38
N LEU A 193 32.65 4.59 27.24
CA LEU A 193 32.73 5.92 26.61
C LEU A 193 33.79 6.85 27.25
N PRO A 194 34.01 6.89 28.59
CA PRO A 194 35.07 7.71 29.19
C PRO A 194 36.46 7.35 28.71
N LEU A 195 36.68 6.15 28.17
CA LEU A 195 37.95 5.71 27.60
C LEU A 195 38.18 6.26 26.18
N ILE A 196 37.17 6.92 25.60
CA ILE A 196 37.13 7.32 24.21
C ILE A 196 37.13 8.83 24.08
N GLN A 197 38.08 9.37 23.33
CA GLN A 197 38.07 10.79 23.01
C GLN A 197 37.10 11.06 21.89
N ALA A 198 35.97 11.65 22.19
CA ALA A 198 34.88 11.86 21.21
C ALA A 198 34.28 13.25 21.32
N ASP A 199 34.08 13.88 20.15
CA ASP A 199 33.39 15.15 20.01
C ASP A 199 32.01 14.90 19.32
N ASN A 200 31.01 15.71 19.69
CA ASN A 200 29.67 15.69 19.06
C ASN A 200 28.95 14.34 19.09
N ALA A 201 28.37 14.01 20.22
CA ALA A 201 27.54 12.83 20.41
C ALA A 201 26.13 13.02 19.86
N LEU A 202 25.60 11.96 19.22
CA LEU A 202 24.18 11.82 18.87
C LEU A 202 23.55 10.78 19.80
N PHE A 203 22.63 11.23 20.63
CA PHE A 203 21.91 10.36 21.56
C PHE A 203 20.68 9.76 20.90
N ARG A 204 20.46 8.45 21.07
CA ARG A 204 19.28 7.73 20.63
C ARG A 204 18.64 7.00 21.80
N TYR A 205 17.36 7.20 21.95
CA TYR A 205 16.50 6.56 22.94
C TYR A 205 15.55 5.64 22.20
N LEU A 206 15.74 4.34 22.36
CA LEU A 206 14.96 3.28 21.72
C LEU A 206 13.87 2.82 22.69
N LEU A 207 12.62 2.94 22.29
CA LEU A 207 11.45 2.79 23.15
C LEU A 207 10.54 1.68 22.61
N VAL A 208 10.10 0.81 23.51
CA VAL A 208 9.09 -0.23 23.23
C VAL A 208 7.97 -0.11 24.25
N GLY A 209 6.72 -0.18 23.79
CA GLY A 209 5.55 -0.07 24.65
C GLY A 209 4.22 -0.09 23.92
N ASP A 210 3.14 0.12 24.67
CA ASP A 210 1.80 0.15 24.12
C ASP A 210 1.57 1.35 23.20
N LYS A 211 0.83 1.14 22.10
CA LYS A 211 0.55 2.18 21.08
C LYS A 211 0.00 3.49 21.68
N SER A 212 -0.87 3.41 22.69
CA SER A 212 -1.46 4.58 23.35
C SER A 212 -0.43 5.41 24.09
N GLU A 213 0.46 4.75 24.83
CA GLU A 213 1.53 5.36 25.60
C GLU A 213 2.61 5.97 24.69
N LEU A 214 3.02 5.22 23.66
CA LEU A 214 3.98 5.72 22.67
C LEU A 214 3.46 6.91 21.87
N ASN A 215 2.16 6.96 21.53
CA ASN A 215 1.57 8.13 20.89
C ASN A 215 1.58 9.35 21.81
N THR A 216 1.35 9.15 23.11
CA THR A 216 1.46 10.23 24.11
C THR A 216 2.90 10.74 24.21
N LEU A 217 3.87 9.84 24.24
CA LEU A 217 5.29 10.19 24.19
C LEU A 217 5.69 10.90 22.90
N LYS A 218 5.18 10.45 21.75
CA LYS A 218 5.43 11.09 20.47
C LYS A 218 4.90 12.53 20.43
N GLN A 219 3.67 12.77 20.92
CA GLN A 219 3.11 14.12 21.02
C GLN A 219 3.92 15.00 21.96
N TRP A 220 4.30 14.46 23.12
CA TRP A 220 5.16 15.17 24.05
C TRP A 220 6.52 15.51 23.44
N ALA A 221 7.18 14.55 22.80
CA ALA A 221 8.49 14.77 22.19
C ALA A 221 8.42 15.82 21.06
N THR A 222 7.34 15.83 20.26
CA THR A 222 7.13 16.83 19.20
C THR A 222 6.99 18.25 19.78
N THR A 223 6.42 18.39 20.98
CA THR A 223 6.21 19.71 21.60
C THR A 223 7.40 20.20 22.42
N GLU A 224 8.04 19.32 23.18
CA GLU A 224 9.10 19.67 24.14
C GLU A 224 10.52 19.50 23.58
N LEU A 225 10.72 18.58 22.64
CA LEU A 225 12.01 18.26 22.04
C LEU A 225 12.05 18.73 20.58
N VAL A 226 12.01 20.05 20.39
CA VAL A 226 11.90 20.68 19.05
C VAL A 226 13.04 20.29 18.10
N THR A 227 14.22 19.96 18.62
CA THR A 227 15.41 19.56 17.84
C THR A 227 15.55 18.05 17.68
N ALA A 228 14.67 17.25 18.29
CA ALA A 228 14.73 15.80 18.22
C ALA A 228 14.09 15.29 16.93
N GLN A 229 14.76 14.36 16.29
CA GLN A 229 14.18 13.58 15.18
C GLN A 229 13.48 12.35 15.76
N LEU A 230 12.25 12.14 15.33
CA LEU A 230 11.42 11.01 15.76
C LEU A 230 11.31 10.01 14.62
N TYR A 231 11.60 8.73 14.95
CA TYR A 231 11.48 7.64 14.01
C TYR A 231 10.46 6.64 14.55
N ASP A 232 9.48 6.31 13.75
CA ASP A 232 8.53 5.25 14.00
C ASP A 232 8.16 4.54 12.69
N LYS A 233 7.29 3.56 12.72
CA LYS A 233 6.92 2.80 11.52
C LYS A 233 6.35 3.65 10.37
N HIS A 234 5.87 4.87 10.65
CA HIS A 234 5.25 5.77 9.68
C HIS A 234 6.06 7.02 9.36
N SER A 235 7.14 7.28 10.10
CA SER A 235 7.89 8.53 9.95
C SER A 235 9.38 8.38 10.21
N GLY A 236 10.16 9.26 9.60
CA GLY A 236 11.57 9.44 9.88
C GLY A 236 12.53 8.56 9.07
N HIS A 237 12.09 7.45 8.48
CA HIS A 237 12.95 6.53 7.73
C HIS A 237 12.53 6.40 6.25
N PRO A 238 13.44 6.01 5.35
CA PRO A 238 13.16 5.96 3.91
C PRO A 238 12.00 5.04 3.50
N LEU A 239 11.75 3.97 4.27
CA LEU A 239 10.69 3.01 4.01
C LEU A 239 9.32 3.44 4.55
N ALA A 240 9.23 4.52 5.34
CA ALA A 240 7.98 4.95 5.97
C ALA A 240 6.85 5.25 4.97
N MET A 241 7.16 5.99 3.90
CA MET A 241 6.17 6.29 2.85
C MET A 241 5.71 5.04 2.11
N PHE A 242 6.63 4.12 1.87
CA PHE A 242 6.31 2.85 1.22
C PHE A 242 5.38 2.00 2.09
N TRP A 243 5.68 1.91 3.39
CA TRP A 243 4.88 1.23 4.38
C TRP A 243 3.45 1.76 4.44
N GLN A 244 3.32 3.08 4.51
CA GLN A 244 2.02 3.74 4.52
C GLN A 244 1.18 3.43 3.26
N ARG A 245 1.83 3.35 2.10
CA ARG A 245 1.15 2.97 0.85
C ARG A 245 0.62 1.53 0.89
N VAL A 246 1.38 0.60 1.47
CA VAL A 246 0.95 -0.80 1.63
C VAL A 246 -0.25 -0.90 2.57
N GLU A 247 -0.19 -0.27 3.73
CA GLU A 247 -1.32 -0.23 4.68
C GLU A 247 -2.57 0.39 4.04
N ASN A 248 -2.41 1.52 3.34
CA ASN A 248 -3.51 2.15 2.63
C ASN A 248 -4.10 1.24 1.53
N PHE A 249 -3.26 0.50 0.80
CA PHE A 249 -3.73 -0.45 -0.20
C PHE A 249 -4.53 -1.60 0.42
N VAL A 250 -4.02 -2.21 1.47
CA VAL A 250 -4.71 -3.31 2.17
C VAL A 250 -6.02 -2.83 2.77
N GLY A 251 -6.03 -1.66 3.41
CA GLY A 251 -7.24 -1.03 3.93
C GLY A 251 -8.28 -0.76 2.83
N LEU A 252 -7.85 -0.20 1.71
CA LEU A 252 -8.70 0.07 0.56
C LEU A 252 -9.27 -1.22 -0.04
N ALA A 253 -8.43 -2.24 -0.25
CA ALA A 253 -8.86 -3.54 -0.77
C ALA A 253 -9.94 -4.18 0.13
N SER A 254 -9.78 -4.06 1.43
CA SER A 254 -10.76 -4.54 2.42
C SER A 254 -12.10 -3.81 2.28
N VAL A 255 -12.11 -2.48 2.20
CA VAL A 255 -13.31 -1.68 2.02
C VAL A 255 -14.02 -2.04 0.69
N LEU A 256 -13.26 -2.18 -0.39
CA LEU A 256 -13.80 -2.55 -1.70
C LEU A 256 -14.43 -3.95 -1.69
N LEU A 257 -13.78 -4.91 -1.04
CA LEU A 257 -14.34 -6.26 -0.85
C LEU A 257 -15.63 -6.24 -0.03
N PHE A 258 -15.69 -5.45 1.05
CA PHE A 258 -16.91 -5.27 1.81
C PHE A 258 -18.06 -4.71 0.97
N LEU A 259 -17.79 -3.70 0.16
CA LEU A 259 -18.80 -3.11 -0.73
C LEU A 259 -19.29 -4.12 -1.78
N MET A 260 -18.38 -4.88 -2.38
CA MET A 260 -18.75 -5.94 -3.31
C MET A 260 -19.56 -7.05 -2.64
N ALA A 261 -19.14 -7.45 -1.44
CA ALA A 261 -19.86 -8.41 -0.62
C ALA A 261 -21.29 -7.95 -0.29
N ALA A 262 -21.44 -6.68 0.07
CA ALA A 262 -22.71 -6.06 0.35
C ALA A 262 -23.67 -6.15 -0.87
N ILE A 263 -23.18 -5.80 -2.05
CA ILE A 263 -23.93 -5.88 -3.30
C ILE A 263 -24.31 -7.35 -3.62
N ALA A 264 -23.36 -8.29 -3.42
CA ALA A 264 -23.63 -9.72 -3.65
C ALA A 264 -24.76 -10.26 -2.78
N ILE A 265 -24.73 -9.96 -1.48
CA ILE A 265 -25.73 -10.40 -0.52
C ILE A 265 -27.10 -9.81 -0.86
N ASP A 266 -27.18 -8.50 -1.17
CA ASP A 266 -28.45 -7.87 -1.56
C ASP A 266 -29.03 -8.52 -2.80
N GLN A 267 -28.24 -8.72 -3.85
CA GLN A 267 -28.69 -9.31 -5.11
C GLN A 267 -29.14 -10.78 -4.93
N ALA A 268 -28.38 -11.57 -4.17
CA ALA A 268 -28.75 -12.95 -3.85
C ALA A 268 -29.99 -13.03 -2.94
N GLY A 269 -30.12 -12.11 -1.98
CA GLY A 269 -31.18 -12.10 -0.98
C GLY A 269 -32.59 -11.77 -1.52
N ARG A 270 -32.70 -11.14 -2.70
CA ARG A 270 -34.01 -10.70 -3.25
C ARG A 270 -35.00 -11.86 -3.50
N ARG A 271 -34.55 -12.96 -4.07
CA ARG A 271 -35.40 -14.15 -4.27
C ARG A 271 -35.82 -14.80 -2.97
N GLN A 272 -34.89 -14.88 -2.02
CA GLN A 272 -35.14 -15.43 -0.70
C GLN A 272 -36.23 -14.64 0.04
N LEU A 273 -36.21 -13.32 -0.07
CA LEU A 273 -37.23 -12.46 0.53
C LEU A 273 -38.65 -12.82 0.09
N LEU A 274 -38.86 -12.96 -1.24
CA LEU A 274 -40.15 -13.31 -1.78
C LEU A 274 -40.63 -14.70 -1.33
N SER A 275 -39.75 -15.68 -1.28
CA SER A 275 -40.01 -17.01 -0.76
C SER A 275 -40.33 -17.00 0.71
N GLN A 276 -39.57 -16.25 1.52
CA GLN A 276 -39.80 -16.10 2.97
C GLN A 276 -41.08 -15.34 3.29
N GLN A 277 -41.45 -14.33 2.50
CA GLN A 277 -42.74 -13.63 2.68
C GLN A 277 -43.94 -14.56 2.46
N ARG A 278 -43.91 -15.38 1.40
CA ARG A 278 -44.94 -16.39 1.14
C ARG A 278 -45.02 -17.41 2.29
N PHE A 279 -43.86 -17.90 2.72
CA PHE A 279 -43.79 -18.83 3.86
C PHE A 279 -44.38 -18.22 5.12
N ALA A 280 -43.98 -16.99 5.46
CA ALA A 280 -44.51 -16.26 6.63
C ALA A 280 -46.02 -16.08 6.56
N ALA A 281 -46.56 -15.69 5.39
CA ALA A 281 -47.99 -15.52 5.21
C ALA A 281 -48.76 -16.83 5.34
N VAL A 282 -48.25 -17.96 4.84
CA VAL A 282 -48.82 -19.30 5.05
C VAL A 282 -48.83 -19.68 6.54
N CYS A 283 -47.71 -19.51 7.29
CA CYS A 283 -47.63 -19.81 8.69
C CYS A 283 -48.62 -18.98 9.50
N LEU A 284 -48.78 -17.68 9.18
CA LEU A 284 -49.73 -16.80 9.83
C LEU A 284 -51.17 -17.21 9.51
N ALA A 285 -51.46 -17.65 8.28
CA ALA A 285 -52.78 -18.18 7.89
C ALA A 285 -53.15 -19.49 8.61
N MET A 286 -52.10 -20.28 8.97
CA MET A 286 -52.24 -21.51 9.75
C MET A 286 -52.33 -21.27 11.28
N GLY A 287 -52.35 -20.01 11.73
CA GLY A 287 -52.53 -19.67 13.15
C GLY A 287 -51.23 -19.47 13.94
N SER A 288 -50.08 -19.43 13.32
CA SER A 288 -48.83 -19.10 13.98
C SER A 288 -48.77 -17.64 14.38
N ASN A 289 -48.14 -17.34 15.54
CA ASN A 289 -47.93 -15.98 15.98
C ASN A 289 -46.69 -15.35 15.31
N LYS A 290 -46.68 -14.02 15.13
CA LYS A 290 -45.55 -13.28 14.50
C LYS A 290 -44.17 -13.62 15.11
N PRO A 291 -43.96 -13.67 16.44
CA PRO A 291 -42.67 -14.04 17.02
C PRO A 291 -42.25 -15.47 16.71
N GLN A 292 -43.18 -16.41 16.55
CA GLN A 292 -42.87 -17.78 16.14
C GLN A 292 -42.38 -17.83 14.69
N VAL A 293 -43.02 -17.10 13.78
CA VAL A 293 -42.57 -16.98 12.38
C VAL A 293 -41.19 -16.33 12.29
N PHE A 294 -40.96 -15.30 13.11
CA PHE A 294 -39.64 -14.67 13.21
C PHE A 294 -38.58 -15.66 13.72
N ALA A 295 -38.83 -16.37 14.79
CA ALA A 295 -37.92 -17.35 15.38
C ALA A 295 -37.61 -18.51 14.41
N LEU A 296 -38.60 -18.96 13.62
CA LEU A 296 -38.38 -19.95 12.56
C LEU A 296 -37.46 -19.43 11.46
N SER A 297 -37.70 -18.22 11.01
CA SER A 297 -36.94 -17.58 9.95
C SER A 297 -35.49 -17.24 10.37
N PHE A 298 -35.31 -16.74 11.60
CA PHE A 298 -34.03 -16.47 12.22
C PHE A 298 -33.23 -17.76 12.42
N GLY A 299 -33.85 -18.79 13.01
CA GLY A 299 -33.19 -20.07 13.22
C GLY A 299 -32.77 -20.75 11.92
N GLN A 300 -33.57 -20.64 10.87
CA GLN A 300 -33.24 -21.12 9.53
C GLN A 300 -32.07 -20.36 8.90
N TRP A 301 -32.07 -19.04 9.03
CA TRP A 301 -30.95 -18.21 8.57
C TRP A 301 -29.66 -18.55 9.33
N LEU A 302 -29.73 -18.69 10.66
CA LEU A 302 -28.58 -19.03 11.49
C LEU A 302 -27.98 -20.40 11.11
N LEU A 303 -28.83 -21.41 10.90
CA LEU A 303 -28.34 -22.72 10.42
C LEU A 303 -27.72 -22.65 9.03
N THR A 304 -28.25 -21.81 8.14
CA THR A 304 -27.67 -21.59 6.79
C THR A 304 -26.30 -20.93 6.88
N VAL A 305 -26.15 -19.93 7.75
CA VAL A 305 -24.87 -19.25 8.01
C VAL A 305 -23.85 -20.22 8.60
N ILE A 306 -24.20 -20.96 9.63
CA ILE A 306 -23.29 -21.94 10.27
C ILE A 306 -22.87 -23.03 9.27
N ALA A 307 -23.81 -23.58 8.49
CA ALA A 307 -23.55 -24.58 7.48
C ALA A 307 -22.64 -24.09 6.35
N GLY A 308 -22.67 -22.79 6.05
CA GLY A 308 -21.76 -22.14 5.10
C GLY A 308 -20.41 -21.75 5.71
N LEU A 309 -20.41 -21.36 6.99
CA LEU A 309 -19.22 -20.87 7.68
C LEU A 309 -18.16 -21.94 7.87
N ILE A 310 -18.56 -23.17 8.24
CA ILE A 310 -17.63 -24.28 8.48
C ILE A 310 -16.78 -24.58 7.23
N PRO A 311 -17.39 -24.88 6.06
CA PRO A 311 -16.57 -25.14 4.85
C PRO A 311 -15.84 -23.92 4.36
N ALA A 312 -16.41 -22.71 4.51
CA ALA A 312 -15.74 -21.47 4.12
C ALA A 312 -14.48 -21.23 4.97
N THR A 313 -14.53 -21.47 6.27
CA THR A 313 -13.37 -21.36 7.16
C THR A 313 -12.29 -22.38 6.80
N ALA A 314 -12.66 -23.65 6.60
CA ALA A 314 -11.69 -24.67 6.23
C ALA A 314 -10.99 -24.37 4.90
N LEU A 315 -11.75 -23.88 3.91
CA LEU A 315 -11.19 -23.45 2.63
C LEU A 315 -10.35 -22.18 2.76
N ALA A 316 -10.74 -21.22 3.61
CA ALA A 316 -9.99 -20.00 3.84
C ALA A 316 -8.63 -20.27 4.50
N TRP A 317 -8.59 -21.15 5.50
CA TRP A 317 -7.34 -21.60 6.10
C TRP A 317 -6.46 -22.36 5.12
N GLY A 318 -7.04 -23.21 4.28
CA GLY A 318 -6.31 -23.88 3.21
C GLY A 318 -5.74 -22.93 2.18
N ALA A 319 -6.50 -21.91 1.79
CA ALA A 319 -6.06 -20.88 0.87
C ALA A 319 -4.96 -19.98 1.47
N GLU A 320 -5.12 -19.53 2.72
CA GLU A 320 -4.09 -18.80 3.46
C GLU A 320 -2.79 -19.62 3.52
N TYR A 321 -2.87 -20.89 3.94
CA TYR A 321 -1.71 -21.77 4.02
C TYR A 321 -0.99 -21.92 2.66
N LEU A 322 -1.75 -22.07 1.56
CA LEU A 322 -1.16 -22.17 0.22
C LEU A 322 -0.51 -20.87 -0.23
N ILE A 323 -1.14 -19.72 0.05
CA ILE A 323 -0.59 -18.39 -0.26
C ILE A 323 0.71 -18.18 0.52
N LEU A 324 0.71 -18.45 1.83
CA LEU A 324 1.88 -18.29 2.68
C LEU A 324 2.99 -19.28 2.30
N LEU A 325 2.66 -20.54 2.01
CA LEU A 325 3.64 -21.53 1.54
C LEU A 325 4.35 -21.10 0.25
N GLN A 326 3.61 -20.51 -0.68
CA GLN A 326 4.20 -19.96 -1.91
C GLN A 326 5.08 -18.74 -1.62
N MET A 327 4.75 -17.94 -0.60
CA MET A 327 5.55 -16.79 -0.19
C MET A 327 6.76 -17.18 0.65
N GLN A 328 6.68 -18.22 1.47
CA GLN A 328 7.79 -18.75 2.29
C GLN A 328 9.01 -19.19 1.46
N THR A 329 8.84 -19.53 0.19
CA THR A 329 9.98 -19.84 -0.70
C THR A 329 10.95 -18.67 -0.86
N GLN A 330 10.50 -17.43 -0.60
CA GLN A 330 11.30 -16.21 -0.69
C GLN A 330 11.45 -15.52 0.68
N PHE A 331 10.53 -15.73 1.62
CA PHE A 331 10.47 -15.11 2.94
C PHE A 331 10.42 -16.20 4.01
N ALA A 332 11.60 -16.69 4.38
CA ALA A 332 11.75 -17.86 5.26
C ALA A 332 11.07 -17.69 6.65
N ASP A 333 11.03 -16.45 7.16
CA ASP A 333 10.46 -16.12 8.47
C ASP A 333 8.96 -15.83 8.45
N LEU A 334 8.30 -15.94 7.29
CA LEU A 334 6.87 -15.75 7.19
C LEU A 334 6.12 -16.94 7.79
N THR A 335 5.68 -16.80 9.02
CA THR A 335 4.91 -17.82 9.73
C THR A 335 3.44 -17.41 9.85
N THR A 336 2.55 -18.40 9.97
CA THR A 336 1.16 -18.18 10.31
C THR A 336 1.07 -17.72 11.77
N THR A 337 0.94 -16.44 12.00
CA THR A 337 0.73 -15.90 13.35
C THR A 337 -0.78 -15.75 13.56
N TRP A 338 -1.42 -16.72 14.20
CA TRP A 338 -2.83 -16.61 14.53
C TRP A 338 -3.03 -15.79 15.81
N VAL A 339 -3.41 -14.54 15.62
CA VAL A 339 -3.87 -13.71 16.73
C VAL A 339 -5.35 -13.97 16.92
N TRP A 340 -5.73 -14.63 18.02
CA TRP A 340 -7.11 -15.02 18.32
C TRP A 340 -8.08 -13.83 18.33
N THR A 341 -7.60 -12.65 18.73
CA THR A 341 -8.39 -11.41 18.72
C THR A 341 -8.80 -11.00 17.31
N ASP A 342 -7.88 -11.07 16.36
CA ASP A 342 -8.11 -10.68 14.96
C ASP A 342 -9.00 -11.70 14.24
N LEU A 343 -8.82 -12.97 14.56
CA LEU A 343 -9.67 -14.03 14.06
C LEU A 343 -11.12 -13.82 14.56
N LEU A 344 -11.32 -13.59 15.85
CA LEU A 344 -12.64 -13.39 16.43
C LEU A 344 -13.30 -12.13 15.89
N SER A 345 -12.55 -11.03 15.72
CA SER A 345 -13.03 -9.78 15.13
C SER A 345 -13.49 -9.99 13.68
N SER A 346 -12.75 -10.77 12.89
CA SER A 346 -13.10 -11.09 11.50
C SER A 346 -14.38 -11.91 11.38
N TYR A 347 -14.57 -12.89 12.27
CA TYR A 347 -15.82 -13.65 12.33
C TYR A 347 -16.99 -12.78 12.80
N ALA A 348 -16.80 -11.94 13.81
CA ALA A 348 -17.83 -11.02 14.31
C ALA A 348 -18.27 -10.04 13.21
N LEU A 349 -17.31 -9.49 12.47
CA LEU A 349 -17.55 -8.60 11.35
C LEU A 349 -18.34 -9.28 10.22
N LEU A 350 -17.92 -10.49 9.83
CA LEU A 350 -18.62 -11.29 8.81
C LEU A 350 -20.07 -11.56 9.22
N LEU A 351 -20.30 -11.98 10.46
CA LEU A 351 -21.63 -12.23 10.99
C LEU A 351 -22.46 -10.94 11.06
N ALA A 352 -21.86 -9.83 11.48
CA ALA A 352 -22.51 -8.52 11.48
C ALA A 352 -22.93 -8.10 10.07
N LEU A 353 -22.06 -8.25 9.07
CA LEU A 353 -22.36 -7.96 7.67
C LEU A 353 -23.57 -8.78 7.17
N LEU A 354 -23.54 -10.09 7.39
CA LEU A 354 -24.63 -10.97 6.98
C LEU A 354 -25.95 -10.62 7.68
N ALA A 355 -25.91 -10.30 8.98
CA ALA A 355 -27.07 -9.89 9.78
C ALA A 355 -27.64 -8.56 9.28
N ILE A 356 -26.81 -7.55 9.00
CA ILE A 356 -27.22 -6.24 8.52
C ILE A 356 -28.08 -6.36 7.25
N PHE A 357 -27.69 -7.20 6.29
CA PHE A 357 -28.46 -7.41 5.08
C PHE A 357 -29.73 -8.25 5.29
N GLN A 358 -29.79 -9.05 6.37
CA GLN A 358 -30.95 -9.84 6.70
C GLN A 358 -31.98 -9.07 7.55
N ILE A 359 -31.56 -8.09 8.36
CA ILE A 359 -32.48 -7.29 9.20
C ILE A 359 -33.62 -6.65 8.39
N PRO A 360 -33.39 -6.00 7.23
CA PRO A 360 -34.49 -5.44 6.44
C PRO A 360 -35.50 -6.52 5.98
N ASN A 361 -35.04 -7.73 5.70
CA ASN A 361 -35.91 -8.85 5.33
C ASN A 361 -36.79 -9.25 6.49
N TRP A 362 -36.24 -9.33 7.69
CA TRP A 362 -37.02 -9.64 8.92
C TRP A 362 -38.01 -8.53 9.24
N LEU A 363 -37.66 -7.25 9.09
CA LEU A 363 -38.58 -6.13 9.30
C LEU A 363 -39.76 -6.16 8.33
N VAL A 364 -39.54 -6.54 7.08
CA VAL A 364 -40.63 -6.71 6.11
C VAL A 364 -41.50 -7.89 6.47
N MET A 365 -40.90 -9.02 6.92
CA MET A 365 -41.66 -10.19 7.37
C MET A 365 -42.56 -9.90 8.55
N ALA A 366 -42.14 -9.06 9.52
CA ALA A 366 -42.93 -8.65 10.67
C ALA A 366 -44.20 -7.89 10.28
N LYS A 367 -44.23 -7.28 9.08
CA LYS A 367 -45.39 -6.55 8.53
C LYS A 367 -46.28 -7.38 7.58
N VAL A 368 -45.90 -8.64 7.29
CA VAL A 368 -46.68 -9.54 6.41
C VAL A 368 -48.06 -9.85 7.02
N THR A 369 -49.06 -9.86 6.15
CA THR A 369 -50.44 -10.25 6.52
C THR A 369 -50.89 -11.40 5.61
N PRO A 370 -51.80 -12.31 6.11
CA PRO A 370 -52.35 -13.41 5.29
C PRO A 370 -53.03 -12.93 4.00
N ALA A 371 -53.60 -11.74 4.00
CA ALA A 371 -54.27 -11.15 2.82
C ALA A 371 -53.32 -10.91 1.65
N GLN A 372 -52.01 -10.80 1.94
CA GLN A 372 -50.97 -10.63 0.88
C GLN A 372 -50.76 -11.91 0.07
N LEU A 373 -51.19 -13.08 0.51
CA LEU A 373 -51.18 -14.30 -0.28
C LEU A 373 -52.16 -14.21 -1.49
N ILE A 374 -53.27 -13.49 -1.31
CA ILE A 374 -54.31 -13.34 -2.30
C ILE A 374 -54.03 -12.17 -3.22
N ARG A 375 -53.54 -11.08 -2.67
CA ARG A 375 -53.07 -9.89 -3.44
C ARG A 375 -51.59 -10.01 -3.73
N GLN A 376 -51.22 -10.32 -4.95
CA GLN A 376 -49.80 -10.28 -5.40
C GLN A 376 -49.24 -8.84 -5.49
N MET A 377 -49.45 -8.03 -4.46
CA MET A 377 -48.96 -6.65 -4.44
C MET A 377 -47.63 -6.56 -3.69
N SER A 378 -46.56 -6.53 -4.45
CA SER A 378 -45.30 -5.96 -3.98
C SER A 378 -45.49 -4.45 -3.79
N SER A 379 -45.60 -3.99 -2.54
CA SER A 379 -45.65 -2.57 -2.23
C SER A 379 -44.27 -1.92 -2.51
N PRO A 380 -44.13 -1.00 -3.46
CA PRO A 380 -42.84 -0.38 -3.79
C PRO A 380 -42.30 0.58 -2.71
N ASN A 381 -43.16 0.98 -1.75
CA ASN A 381 -42.83 2.05 -0.78
C ASN A 381 -41.80 1.69 0.32
N HIS A 382 -41.38 0.43 0.41
CA HIS A 382 -40.41 0.00 1.42
C HIS A 382 -38.99 -0.20 0.92
N LEU A 383 -38.70 0.07 -0.35
CA LEU A 383 -37.38 -0.16 -0.92
C LEU A 383 -36.38 0.92 -0.48
N LEU A 384 -36.79 2.20 -0.48
CA LEU A 384 -35.91 3.33 -0.16
C LEU A 384 -35.33 3.25 1.28
N PRO A 385 -36.14 3.06 2.35
CA PRO A 385 -35.59 2.96 3.70
C PRO A 385 -34.72 1.71 3.89
N ARG A 386 -34.98 0.63 3.15
CA ARG A 386 -34.15 -0.59 3.17
C ARG A 386 -32.75 -0.32 2.66
N TYR A 387 -32.62 0.34 1.49
CA TYR A 387 -31.31 0.66 0.92
C TYR A 387 -30.57 1.72 1.74
N GLY A 388 -31.27 2.70 2.29
CA GLY A 388 -30.69 3.68 3.18
C GLY A 388 -30.07 3.04 4.43
N PHE A 389 -30.81 2.15 5.08
CA PHE A 389 -30.30 1.39 6.26
C PHE A 389 -29.09 0.53 5.89
N ALA A 390 -29.15 -0.22 4.79
CA ALA A 390 -28.05 -1.08 4.35
C ALA A 390 -26.79 -0.25 4.05
N LEU A 391 -26.93 0.88 3.37
CA LEU A 391 -25.81 1.76 3.02
C LEU A 391 -25.15 2.37 4.27
N ILE A 392 -25.96 2.88 5.22
CA ILE A 392 -25.46 3.44 6.48
C ILE A 392 -24.75 2.36 7.30
N SER A 393 -25.31 1.16 7.36
CA SER A 393 -24.72 0.06 8.13
C SER A 393 -23.43 -0.44 7.51
N VAL A 394 -23.34 -0.53 6.19
CA VAL A 394 -22.09 -0.89 5.48
C VAL A 394 -21.03 0.19 5.69
N ALA A 395 -21.42 1.46 5.64
CA ALA A 395 -20.51 2.57 5.93
C ALA A 395 -19.98 2.49 7.38
N ALA A 396 -20.86 2.25 8.36
CA ALA A 396 -20.46 2.10 9.75
C ALA A 396 -19.49 0.93 9.96
N VAL A 397 -19.76 -0.22 9.35
CA VAL A 397 -18.88 -1.40 9.41
C VAL A 397 -17.52 -1.11 8.74
N ALA A 398 -17.52 -0.44 7.58
CA ALA A 398 -16.29 -0.06 6.89
C ALA A 398 -15.42 0.88 7.74
N PHE A 399 -16.03 1.84 8.45
CA PHE A 399 -15.31 2.73 9.37
C PHE A 399 -14.74 2.01 10.59
N VAL A 400 -15.46 1.04 11.15
CA VAL A 400 -15.00 0.28 12.32
C VAL A 400 -13.82 -0.63 11.95
N TYR A 401 -13.82 -1.15 10.72
CA TYR A 401 -12.78 -2.10 10.28
C TYR A 401 -11.55 -1.42 9.67
N SER A 402 -11.67 -0.18 9.26
CA SER A 402 -10.58 0.53 8.56
C SER A 402 -9.69 1.28 9.55
N ASP A 403 -8.39 1.06 9.48
CA ASP A 403 -7.38 1.80 10.26
C ASP A 403 -7.24 3.26 9.77
N ASN A 404 -7.64 3.55 8.52
CA ASN A 404 -7.58 4.89 7.92
C ASN A 404 -9.00 5.44 7.63
N GLY A 405 -9.53 6.20 8.60
CA GLY A 405 -10.87 6.78 8.50
C GLY A 405 -11.03 7.77 7.34
N LEU A 406 -9.98 8.51 6.98
CA LEU A 406 -10.00 9.46 5.86
C LEU A 406 -10.11 8.73 4.50
N LEU A 407 -9.32 7.68 4.30
CA LEU A 407 -9.38 6.83 3.11
C LEU A 407 -10.77 6.20 2.95
N THR A 408 -11.34 5.70 4.05
CA THR A 408 -12.67 5.10 4.09
C THR A 408 -13.74 6.12 3.74
N ALA A 409 -13.68 7.32 4.30
CA ALA A 409 -14.61 8.41 3.99
C ALA A 409 -14.54 8.81 2.52
N MET A 410 -13.35 8.97 1.96
CA MET A 410 -13.13 9.29 0.54
C MET A 410 -13.71 8.19 -0.36
N THR A 411 -13.43 6.91 -0.04
CA THR A 411 -13.91 5.76 -0.82
C THR A 411 -15.43 5.68 -0.79
N LEU A 412 -16.05 5.80 0.38
CA LEU A 412 -17.50 5.74 0.54
C LEU A 412 -18.20 6.92 -0.14
N SER A 413 -17.64 8.14 -0.04
CA SER A 413 -18.18 9.32 -0.71
C SER A 413 -18.10 9.22 -2.24
N ALA A 414 -16.97 8.74 -2.77
CA ALA A 414 -16.79 8.49 -4.19
C ALA A 414 -17.78 7.43 -4.71
N MET A 415 -17.98 6.34 -3.94
CA MET A 415 -18.95 5.30 -4.30
C MET A 415 -20.39 5.81 -4.24
N ALA A 416 -20.76 6.61 -3.23
CA ALA A 416 -22.07 7.23 -3.16
C ALA A 416 -22.32 8.18 -4.35
N ALA A 417 -21.34 9.01 -4.69
CA ALA A 417 -21.42 9.88 -5.87
C ALA A 417 -21.56 9.07 -7.17
N THR A 418 -20.83 7.96 -7.31
CA THR A 418 -20.93 7.03 -8.44
C THR A 418 -22.32 6.40 -8.54
N LEU A 419 -22.92 5.99 -7.42
CA LEU A 419 -24.27 5.47 -7.37
C LEU A 419 -25.30 6.50 -7.88
N ILE A 420 -25.20 7.74 -7.40
CA ILE A 420 -26.07 8.83 -7.82
C ILE A 420 -25.91 9.09 -9.33
N LEU A 421 -24.64 9.17 -9.78
CA LEU A 421 -24.31 9.40 -11.18
C LEU A 421 -24.89 8.31 -12.09
N MET A 422 -24.74 7.03 -11.72
CA MET A 422 -25.30 5.90 -12.46
C MET A 422 -26.83 5.93 -12.48
N MET A 423 -27.47 6.34 -11.40
CA MET A 423 -28.92 6.45 -11.34
C MET A 423 -29.44 7.53 -12.29
N VAL A 424 -28.78 8.69 -12.29
CA VAL A 424 -29.07 9.79 -13.21
C VAL A 424 -28.84 9.38 -14.66
N LEU A 425 -27.70 8.73 -14.94
CA LEU A 425 -27.35 8.24 -16.29
C LEU A 425 -28.39 7.23 -16.79
N THR A 426 -28.80 6.28 -15.95
CA THR A 426 -29.84 5.30 -16.28
C THR A 426 -31.17 5.96 -16.62
N TRP A 427 -31.62 6.92 -15.79
CA TRP A 427 -32.84 7.67 -16.04
C TRP A 427 -32.78 8.46 -17.36
N LEU A 428 -31.65 9.13 -17.60
CA LEU A 428 -31.41 9.94 -18.80
C LEU A 428 -31.42 9.07 -20.05
N VAL A 429 -30.64 7.97 -20.09
CA VAL A 429 -30.55 7.09 -21.27
C VAL A 429 -31.89 6.43 -21.58
N LEU A 430 -32.58 5.91 -20.56
CA LEU A 430 -33.89 5.26 -20.77
C LEU A 430 -34.98 6.27 -21.14
N SER A 431 -34.93 7.49 -20.61
CA SER A 431 -35.89 8.55 -20.96
C SER A 431 -35.65 9.05 -22.40
N LEU A 432 -34.40 9.38 -22.74
CA LEU A 432 -34.05 9.80 -24.11
C LEU A 432 -34.30 8.72 -25.13
N GLY A 433 -33.88 7.47 -24.84
CA GLY A 433 -34.12 6.33 -25.72
C GLY A 433 -35.60 6.10 -26.00
N HIS A 434 -36.44 6.26 -24.97
CA HIS A 434 -37.89 6.20 -25.15
C HIS A 434 -38.44 7.35 -25.99
N THR A 435 -38.03 8.60 -25.77
CA THR A 435 -38.51 9.75 -26.54
C THR A 435 -38.08 9.70 -28.01
N VAL A 436 -36.83 9.31 -28.28
CA VAL A 436 -36.33 9.14 -29.67
C VAL A 436 -37.02 8.01 -30.38
N THR A 437 -37.30 6.90 -29.72
CA THR A 437 -37.89 5.70 -30.32
C THR A 437 -39.42 5.70 -30.28
N SER A 438 -40.07 6.66 -29.61
CA SER A 438 -41.52 6.72 -29.43
C SER A 438 -42.30 6.82 -30.78
N ARG A 439 -41.64 7.36 -31.80
CA ARG A 439 -42.22 7.47 -33.16
C ARG A 439 -41.89 6.30 -34.08
N ALA A 440 -40.99 5.41 -33.65
CA ALA A 440 -40.55 4.26 -34.42
C ALA A 440 -41.38 3.01 -34.07
N MET A 441 -41.93 2.33 -35.05
CA MET A 441 -42.53 1.01 -34.84
C MET A 441 -41.42 -0.03 -34.92
N GLY A 442 -41.16 -0.76 -33.82
CA GLY A 442 -40.12 -1.80 -33.81
C GLY A 442 -39.79 -2.35 -32.44
N MET A 443 -39.03 -3.40 -32.44
CA MET A 443 -38.65 -4.16 -31.24
C MET A 443 -37.74 -3.35 -30.27
N MET A 444 -36.93 -2.40 -30.82
CA MET A 444 -36.10 -1.50 -29.97
C MET A 444 -36.97 -0.49 -29.22
N ALA A 445 -37.96 0.10 -29.88
CA ALA A 445 -38.91 1.01 -29.24
C ALA A 445 -39.65 0.34 -28.09
N PHE A 446 -40.10 -0.89 -28.35
CA PHE A 446 -40.71 -1.72 -27.30
C PHE A 446 -39.75 -2.03 -26.15
N GLY A 447 -38.49 -2.33 -26.43
CA GLY A 447 -37.46 -2.57 -25.43
C GLY A 447 -37.28 -1.36 -24.49
N PHE A 448 -37.08 -0.15 -25.05
CA PHE A 448 -36.97 1.07 -24.25
C PHE A 448 -38.22 1.36 -23.43
N TYR A 449 -39.42 1.15 -24.02
CA TYR A 449 -40.68 1.31 -23.31
C TYR A 449 -40.77 0.38 -22.09
N MET A 450 -40.49 -0.91 -22.28
CA MET A 450 -40.54 -1.92 -21.22
C MET A 450 -39.52 -1.64 -20.11
N MET A 451 -38.30 -1.22 -20.48
CA MET A 451 -37.25 -0.84 -19.50
C MET A 451 -37.65 0.40 -18.72
N LYS A 452 -38.25 1.41 -19.38
CA LYS A 452 -38.74 2.63 -18.74
C LYS A 452 -39.91 2.37 -17.79
N GLN A 453 -40.87 1.49 -18.13
CA GLN A 453 -41.95 1.11 -17.22
C GLN A 453 -41.42 0.42 -15.94
N ARG A 454 -40.30 -0.29 -16.03
CA ARG A 454 -39.62 -0.95 -14.91
C ARG A 454 -38.38 -0.19 -14.46
N LEU A 455 -38.39 1.15 -14.58
CA LEU A 455 -37.20 1.98 -14.33
C LEU A 455 -36.49 1.65 -13.02
N LEU A 456 -37.26 1.52 -11.92
CA LEU A 456 -36.71 1.28 -10.60
C LEU A 456 -36.01 -0.09 -10.51
N SER A 457 -36.60 -1.13 -11.03
CA SER A 457 -36.02 -2.48 -11.05
C SER A 457 -34.77 -2.56 -11.96
N LYS A 458 -34.86 -1.91 -13.12
CA LYS A 458 -33.72 -1.86 -14.08
C LYS A 458 -32.59 -0.97 -13.57
N SER A 459 -32.90 0.16 -12.93
CA SER A 459 -31.86 1.00 -12.29
C SER A 459 -31.08 0.23 -11.26
N ILE A 460 -31.75 -0.52 -10.36
CA ILE A 460 -31.07 -1.31 -9.34
C ILE A 460 -30.22 -2.44 -9.97
N GLN A 461 -30.67 -3.02 -11.07
CA GLN A 461 -29.90 -4.02 -11.82
C GLN A 461 -28.63 -3.39 -12.43
N ILE A 462 -28.78 -2.24 -13.09
CA ILE A 462 -27.68 -1.47 -13.69
C ILE A 462 -26.70 -1.00 -12.62
N LEU A 463 -27.20 -0.51 -11.48
CA LEU A 463 -26.38 -0.11 -10.33
C LEU A 463 -25.55 -1.28 -9.81
N GLY A 464 -26.16 -2.46 -9.62
CA GLY A 464 -25.45 -3.65 -9.14
C GLY A 464 -24.29 -4.06 -10.05
N VAL A 465 -24.56 -4.16 -11.37
CA VAL A 465 -23.55 -4.50 -12.38
C VAL A 465 -22.51 -3.37 -12.52
N GLY A 466 -22.99 -2.12 -12.56
CA GLY A 466 -22.13 -0.95 -12.75
C GLY A 466 -21.19 -0.70 -11.57
N MET A 467 -21.67 -0.87 -10.35
CA MET A 467 -20.81 -0.76 -9.15
C MET A 467 -19.75 -1.86 -9.14
N CYS A 468 -20.11 -3.09 -9.49
CA CYS A 468 -19.11 -4.16 -9.64
C CYS A 468 -18.07 -3.83 -10.71
N ALA A 469 -18.50 -3.29 -11.84
CA ALA A 469 -17.61 -2.85 -12.91
C ALA A 469 -16.70 -1.70 -12.47
N THR A 470 -17.23 -0.73 -11.71
CA THR A 470 -16.44 0.39 -11.12
C THR A 470 -15.38 -0.13 -10.16
N LEU A 471 -15.79 -0.97 -9.20
CA LEU A 471 -14.88 -1.52 -8.21
C LEU A 471 -13.79 -2.39 -8.85
N LEU A 472 -14.17 -3.22 -9.81
CA LEU A 472 -13.24 -4.04 -10.57
C LEU A 472 -12.25 -3.17 -11.36
N LEU A 473 -12.76 -2.21 -12.13
CA LEU A 473 -11.93 -1.33 -12.95
C LEU A 473 -10.99 -0.48 -12.07
N PHE A 474 -11.50 0.10 -10.99
CA PHE A 474 -10.70 0.88 -10.06
C PHE A 474 -9.58 0.05 -9.43
N THR A 475 -9.90 -1.16 -8.94
CA THR A 475 -8.89 -2.04 -8.34
C THR A 475 -7.83 -2.48 -9.34
N LEU A 476 -8.23 -2.87 -10.56
CA LEU A 476 -7.29 -3.28 -11.59
C LEU A 476 -6.43 -2.11 -12.10
N SER A 477 -6.99 -0.90 -12.19
CA SER A 477 -6.21 0.30 -12.52
C SER A 477 -5.22 0.64 -11.42
N LEU A 478 -5.66 0.63 -10.16
CA LEU A 478 -4.78 0.89 -9.01
C LEU A 478 -3.64 -0.14 -8.91
N MET A 479 -3.95 -1.43 -9.10
CA MET A 479 -2.94 -2.49 -9.14
C MET A 479 -1.90 -2.25 -10.23
N LYS A 480 -2.37 -1.90 -11.45
CA LYS A 480 -1.47 -1.59 -12.55
C LYS A 480 -0.59 -0.39 -12.25
N ASP A 481 -1.18 0.70 -11.76
CA ASP A 481 -0.48 1.95 -11.48
C ASP A 481 0.51 1.80 -10.31
N ILE A 482 0.15 1.05 -9.26
CA ILE A 482 1.07 0.67 -8.18
C ILE A 482 2.19 -0.23 -8.74
N GLY A 483 1.86 -1.24 -9.56
CA GLY A 483 2.84 -2.12 -10.20
C GLY A 483 3.83 -1.33 -11.05
N GLN A 484 3.36 -0.44 -11.91
CA GLN A 484 4.22 0.42 -12.74
C GLN A 484 5.07 1.40 -11.90
N THR A 485 4.49 1.97 -10.85
CA THR A 485 5.25 2.82 -9.93
C THR A 485 6.34 2.01 -9.23
N MET A 486 6.04 0.78 -8.85
CA MET A 486 7.00 -0.13 -8.22
C MET A 486 8.06 -0.64 -9.20
N GLU A 487 7.69 -0.92 -10.46
CA GLU A 487 8.67 -1.22 -11.52
C GLU A 487 9.60 -0.03 -11.77
N GLY A 488 9.13 1.22 -11.63
CA GLY A 488 9.96 2.42 -11.64
C GLY A 488 10.92 2.52 -10.44
N TYR A 489 10.63 1.84 -9.35
CA TYR A 489 11.57 1.66 -8.22
C TYR A 489 12.52 0.46 -8.41
N THR A 490 12.36 -0.35 -9.47
CA THR A 490 13.41 -1.30 -9.83
C THR A 490 14.68 -0.51 -10.07
N ARG A 491 15.76 -0.92 -9.40
CA ARG A 491 17.05 -0.22 -9.32
C ARG A 491 17.76 -0.14 -10.66
N GLU A 492 17.08 0.36 -11.71
CA GLU A 492 17.70 0.52 -13.04
C GLU A 492 18.88 1.48 -12.98
N HIS A 493 18.80 2.48 -12.09
CA HIS A 493 19.82 3.50 -11.89
C HIS A 493 20.61 3.35 -10.59
N ASP A 494 20.22 2.45 -9.68
CA ASP A 494 20.89 2.21 -8.40
C ASP A 494 21.46 0.80 -8.33
N GLY A 495 22.71 0.69 -7.89
CA GLY A 495 23.37 -0.58 -7.62
C GLY A 495 23.43 -0.90 -6.11
N ASN A 496 24.07 -2.01 -5.82
CA ASN A 496 24.28 -2.51 -4.46
C ASN A 496 25.59 -1.98 -3.81
N LEU A 497 26.41 -1.20 -4.59
CA LEU A 497 27.59 -0.50 -4.12
C LEU A 497 27.56 0.95 -4.54
N ILE A 498 27.77 1.88 -3.60
CA ILE A 498 27.84 3.32 -3.86
C ILE A 498 29.31 3.79 -3.75
N ILE A 499 29.74 4.54 -4.72
CA ILE A 499 31.00 5.31 -4.70
C ILE A 499 30.65 6.72 -4.25
N THR A 500 31.17 7.16 -3.11
CA THR A 500 30.85 8.51 -2.61
C THR A 500 31.83 9.57 -3.09
N GLN A 501 33.06 9.15 -3.39
CA GLN A 501 34.11 10.04 -3.87
C GLN A 501 35.17 9.21 -4.59
N ALA A 502 35.39 9.50 -5.88
CA ALA A 502 36.48 8.95 -6.69
C ALA A 502 37.09 10.06 -7.56
N ASN A 503 38.40 9.99 -7.80
CA ASN A 503 39.07 10.85 -8.77
C ASN A 503 39.03 10.21 -10.17
N GLU A 504 39.45 10.94 -11.22
CA GLU A 504 39.42 10.50 -12.61
C GLU A 504 40.16 9.18 -12.83
N GLN A 505 41.35 9.02 -12.24
CA GLN A 505 42.15 7.80 -12.36
C GLN A 505 41.45 6.59 -11.71
N GLN A 506 40.90 6.78 -10.52
CA GLN A 506 40.11 5.75 -9.81
C GLN A 506 38.87 5.33 -10.62
N VAL A 507 38.21 6.28 -11.28
CA VAL A 507 37.06 6.00 -12.14
C VAL A 507 37.45 5.11 -13.33
N GLN A 508 38.62 5.36 -13.96
CA GLN A 508 39.10 4.52 -15.06
C GLN A 508 39.35 3.09 -14.58
N ASP A 509 40.00 2.93 -13.43
CA ASP A 509 40.30 1.62 -12.84
C ASP A 509 39.03 0.90 -12.41
N ILE A 510 38.02 1.61 -11.87
CA ILE A 510 36.72 1.07 -11.54
C ILE A 510 36.02 0.56 -12.80
N ARG A 511 36.09 1.30 -13.92
CA ARG A 511 35.48 0.85 -15.18
C ARG A 511 36.13 -0.43 -15.71
N GLN A 512 37.46 -0.53 -15.65
CA GLN A 512 38.16 -1.75 -16.03
C GLN A 512 37.83 -2.93 -15.11
N TRP A 513 37.84 -2.70 -13.80
CA TRP A 513 37.53 -3.70 -12.81
C TRP A 513 36.06 -4.20 -12.93
N SER A 514 35.12 -3.29 -13.13
CA SER A 514 33.71 -3.65 -13.30
C SER A 514 33.49 -4.51 -14.56
N ALA A 515 34.16 -4.18 -15.68
CA ALA A 515 34.11 -4.97 -16.89
C ALA A 515 34.73 -6.38 -16.72
N GLN A 516 35.78 -6.51 -15.90
CA GLN A 516 36.45 -7.79 -15.63
C GLN A 516 35.62 -8.69 -14.72
N THR A 517 34.89 -8.10 -13.76
CA THR A 517 34.10 -8.82 -12.74
C THR A 517 32.66 -9.07 -13.18
N GLY A 518 32.24 -8.59 -14.35
CA GLY A 518 30.85 -8.69 -14.81
C GLY A 518 29.88 -7.81 -13.99
N SER A 519 30.40 -6.78 -13.33
CA SER A 519 29.62 -5.79 -12.57
C SER A 519 29.20 -4.64 -13.48
N ASP A 520 28.10 -3.97 -13.16
CA ASP A 520 27.51 -2.91 -13.99
C ASP A 520 27.59 -1.56 -13.29
N ILE A 521 28.03 -0.52 -14.03
CA ILE A 521 28.05 0.85 -13.52
C ILE A 521 26.71 1.49 -13.85
N ARG A 522 25.84 1.65 -12.87
CA ARG A 522 24.52 2.24 -13.03
C ARG A 522 24.56 3.75 -13.24
N GLN A 523 25.35 4.44 -12.43
CA GLN A 523 25.51 5.90 -12.50
C GLN A 523 26.94 6.31 -12.16
N LEU A 524 27.40 7.40 -12.77
CA LEU A 524 28.66 8.05 -12.46
C LEU A 524 28.52 9.54 -12.76
N LYS A 525 28.47 10.36 -11.69
CA LYS A 525 28.14 11.78 -11.78
C LYS A 525 29.33 12.62 -11.27
N PRO A 526 29.88 13.54 -12.09
CA PRO A 526 30.95 14.43 -11.68
C PRO A 526 30.41 15.56 -10.79
N PHE A 527 31.22 15.97 -9.81
CA PHE A 527 30.90 17.08 -8.93
C PHE A 527 32.15 17.75 -8.34
N TRP A 528 31.97 18.98 -7.83
CA TRP A 528 32.94 19.64 -6.95
C TRP A 528 32.33 19.88 -5.58
N TYR A 529 33.18 20.03 -4.56
CA TYR A 529 32.80 20.61 -3.29
C TYR A 529 32.89 22.12 -3.36
N GLY A 530 31.79 22.83 -3.07
CA GLY A 530 31.74 24.28 -2.98
C GLY A 530 31.15 24.72 -1.65
N GLN A 531 31.73 25.74 -1.04
CA GLN A 531 31.20 26.40 0.16
C GLN A 531 30.33 27.59 -0.29
N LEU A 532 29.04 27.57 0.03
CA LEU A 532 28.17 28.74 -0.18
C LEU A 532 28.58 29.86 0.77
N SER A 533 29.09 30.96 0.23
CA SER A 533 29.60 32.09 1.01
C SER A 533 28.59 33.25 1.08
N HIS A 534 28.00 33.64 -0.06
CA HIS A 534 27.06 34.76 -0.11
C HIS A 534 25.83 34.44 -0.95
N ILE A 535 24.69 35.05 -0.59
CA ILE A 535 23.45 35.06 -1.34
C ILE A 535 23.07 36.53 -1.57
N ASN A 536 22.96 36.94 -2.84
CA ASN A 536 22.68 38.35 -3.22
C ASN A 536 23.65 39.34 -2.56
N GLY A 537 24.91 38.98 -2.36
CA GLY A 537 25.92 39.80 -1.73
C GLY A 537 25.87 39.84 -0.18
N GLN A 538 24.94 39.19 0.46
CA GLN A 538 24.88 39.03 1.92
C GLN A 538 25.51 37.69 2.32
N THR A 539 26.16 37.64 3.47
CA THR A 539 26.70 36.39 4.01
C THR A 539 25.56 35.44 4.33
N LEU A 540 25.82 34.13 4.30
CA LEU A 540 24.82 33.12 4.64
C LEU A 540 24.16 33.35 6.01
N ALA A 541 24.93 33.84 7.00
CA ALA A 541 24.46 34.13 8.35
C ALA A 541 23.54 35.39 8.40
N GLU A 542 23.77 36.37 7.52
CA GLU A 542 22.94 37.58 7.41
C GLU A 542 21.65 37.33 6.63
N PHE A 543 21.71 36.45 5.61
CA PHE A 543 20.56 36.14 4.77
C PHE A 543 19.52 35.26 5.49
N ALA A 544 19.99 34.22 6.18
CA ALA A 544 19.13 33.23 6.85
C ALA A 544 18.91 33.63 8.33
N THR A 545 17.73 34.17 8.63
CA THR A 545 17.35 34.62 9.96
C THR A 545 16.70 33.56 10.84
N SER A 546 16.24 32.46 10.26
CA SER A 546 15.62 31.32 10.98
C SER A 546 16.44 30.06 10.81
N PRO A 547 16.66 29.27 11.89
CA PRO A 547 17.34 27.99 11.78
C PRO A 547 16.50 27.03 10.95
N SER A 548 17.14 26.37 9.96
CA SER A 548 16.54 25.33 9.13
C SER A 548 17.54 24.19 8.87
N GLU A 549 17.05 23.06 8.46
CA GLU A 549 17.89 21.89 8.14
C GLU A 549 18.78 22.17 6.93
N SER A 550 18.24 22.86 5.93
CA SER A 550 18.98 23.31 4.75
C SER A 550 20.09 24.26 5.13
N LEU A 551 19.84 25.22 6.04
CA LEU A 551 20.84 26.15 6.51
C LEU A 551 22.02 25.43 7.21
N ALA A 552 21.71 24.49 8.10
CA ALA A 552 22.73 23.73 8.82
C ALA A 552 23.65 22.94 7.86
N SER A 553 23.08 22.43 6.79
CA SER A 553 23.82 21.70 5.75
C SER A 553 24.60 22.63 4.83
N LEU A 554 24.09 23.81 4.51
CA LEU A 554 24.75 24.82 3.64
C LEU A 554 25.92 25.52 4.34
N GLN A 555 26.02 25.44 5.66
CA GLN A 555 27.21 25.88 6.43
C GLN A 555 28.43 24.98 6.18
N LYS A 556 28.23 23.81 5.60
CA LYS A 556 29.30 22.87 5.22
C LYS A 556 29.50 22.89 3.71
N PRO A 557 30.65 22.43 3.19
CA PRO A 557 30.83 22.28 1.75
C PRO A 557 29.77 21.36 1.13
N VAL A 558 29.08 21.84 0.12
CA VAL A 558 28.04 21.11 -0.62
C VAL A 558 28.58 20.65 -1.97
N ARG A 559 27.91 19.68 -2.60
CA ARG A 559 28.29 19.14 -3.89
C ARG A 559 27.61 19.89 -5.02
N LEU A 560 28.37 20.41 -5.95
CA LEU A 560 27.92 21.06 -7.17
C LEU A 560 28.06 20.06 -8.31
N HIS A 561 26.97 19.55 -8.85
CA HIS A 561 26.98 18.56 -9.93
C HIS A 561 26.98 19.21 -11.32
N PHE A 562 27.85 18.72 -12.19
CA PHE A 562 27.93 19.16 -13.59
C PHE A 562 27.03 18.30 -14.46
N SER A 563 26.20 18.94 -15.29
CA SER A 563 25.35 18.19 -16.19
C SER A 563 25.11 18.93 -17.51
N ILE A 564 25.17 18.18 -18.62
CA ILE A 564 24.76 18.66 -19.95
C ILE A 564 23.25 18.68 -20.03
N GLN A 565 22.63 17.58 -19.66
CA GLN A 565 21.18 17.37 -19.70
C GLN A 565 20.64 17.22 -18.29
N GLN A 566 19.34 17.36 -18.16
CA GLN A 566 18.66 17.07 -16.91
C GLN A 566 18.92 15.61 -16.53
N ALA A 567 19.35 15.40 -15.29
CA ALA A 567 19.44 14.04 -14.78
C ALA A 567 18.03 13.40 -14.80
N ASN A 568 17.96 12.12 -15.14
CA ASN A 568 16.67 11.40 -15.23
C ASN A 568 15.87 11.50 -13.92
N ASN A 569 16.58 11.53 -12.78
CA ASN A 569 15.99 11.66 -11.46
C ASN A 569 15.59 13.10 -11.04
N ASN A 570 15.68 14.06 -11.94
CA ASN A 570 15.32 15.46 -11.68
C ASN A 570 14.24 15.94 -12.65
N GLN A 571 13.16 16.48 -12.11
CA GLN A 571 12.13 17.17 -12.87
C GLN A 571 12.23 18.68 -12.61
N THR A 572 12.26 19.50 -13.67
CA THR A 572 12.22 20.97 -13.51
C THR A 572 10.83 21.38 -13.01
N GLU A 573 10.80 22.09 -11.89
CA GLU A 573 9.55 22.58 -11.26
C GLU A 573 9.24 24.01 -11.70
N THR A 574 10.23 24.90 -11.62
CA THR A 574 10.09 26.30 -12.03
C THR A 574 11.31 26.75 -12.83
N GLY A 575 11.11 27.78 -13.67
CA GLY A 575 12.18 28.36 -14.48
C GLY A 575 12.50 27.58 -15.77
N GLN A 576 13.57 27.93 -16.40
CA GLN A 576 14.08 27.27 -17.61
C GLN A 576 15.53 26.88 -17.40
N ARG A 577 15.85 25.66 -17.84
CA ARG A 577 17.19 25.13 -17.74
C ARG A 577 18.09 25.64 -18.85
N TRP A 578 19.41 25.68 -18.61
CA TRP A 578 20.44 26.06 -19.58
C TRP A 578 20.50 25.07 -20.77
N GLN A 579 21.12 25.57 -21.87
CA GLN A 579 21.37 24.78 -23.07
C GLN A 579 22.81 24.28 -23.15
N ASP A 580 23.60 24.38 -22.06
CA ASP A 580 25.04 24.03 -21.96
C ASP A 580 25.94 24.70 -23.06
N ARG A 581 25.77 26.01 -23.22
CA ARG A 581 26.65 26.83 -23.97
C ARG A 581 27.74 27.42 -23.06
N ASP A 582 28.93 27.71 -23.61
CA ASP A 582 29.98 28.32 -22.80
C ASP A 582 29.57 29.63 -22.12
N ALA A 583 28.60 30.36 -22.67
CA ALA A 583 28.02 31.56 -22.09
C ALA A 583 27.09 31.29 -20.88
N ASP A 584 26.63 30.07 -20.71
CA ASP A 584 25.65 29.69 -19.68
C ASP A 584 26.29 29.16 -18.40
N TRP A 585 27.61 29.16 -18.27
CA TRP A 585 28.32 28.54 -17.15
C TRP A 585 27.97 29.10 -15.77
N GLN A 586 27.45 30.33 -15.67
CA GLN A 586 27.07 30.99 -14.44
C GLN A 586 25.63 30.67 -13.99
N GLN A 587 24.98 29.66 -14.53
CA GLN A 587 23.62 29.30 -14.18
C GLN A 587 23.60 28.12 -13.21
N VAL A 588 22.60 28.11 -12.30
CA VAL A 588 22.40 27.01 -11.37
C VAL A 588 20.91 26.64 -11.28
N SER A 589 20.67 25.35 -11.18
CA SER A 589 19.36 24.81 -10.78
C SER A 589 19.48 24.34 -9.34
N VAL A 590 18.53 24.79 -8.49
CA VAL A 590 18.51 24.48 -7.06
C VAL A 590 17.32 23.56 -6.76
N GLU A 591 17.50 22.65 -5.82
CA GLU A 591 16.41 21.79 -5.37
C GLU A 591 15.28 22.61 -4.77
N GLN A 592 14.03 22.23 -5.06
CA GLN A 592 12.82 22.95 -4.65
C GLN A 592 12.65 23.06 -3.13
N GLU A 593 13.06 22.04 -2.40
CA GLU A 593 13.01 22.05 -0.93
C GLU A 593 13.99 23.08 -0.36
N VAL A 594 15.21 23.13 -0.85
CA VAL A 594 16.21 24.13 -0.47
C VAL A 594 15.75 25.55 -0.86
N MET A 595 15.13 25.71 -2.05
CA MET A 595 14.54 26.98 -2.48
C MET A 595 13.47 27.47 -1.49
N THR A 596 12.60 26.57 -1.06
CA THR A 596 11.49 26.91 -0.15
C THR A 596 12.00 27.20 1.25
N ASP A 597 12.90 26.36 1.77
CA ASP A 597 13.40 26.40 3.13
C ASP A 597 14.29 27.63 3.39
N MET A 598 15.07 28.00 2.37
CA MET A 598 15.93 29.20 2.42
C MET A 598 15.26 30.47 1.90
N GLY A 599 14.05 30.38 1.36
CA GLY A 599 13.33 31.51 0.76
C GLY A 599 13.96 32.06 -0.51
N LEU A 600 14.70 31.23 -1.28
CA LEU A 600 15.38 31.60 -2.52
C LEU A 600 14.38 31.77 -3.67
N LYS A 601 14.73 32.63 -4.63
CA LYS A 601 13.90 32.94 -5.81
C LYS A 601 14.71 32.81 -7.09
N LEU A 602 14.01 32.61 -8.21
CA LEU A 602 14.65 32.68 -9.53
C LEU A 602 15.27 34.06 -9.73
N GLY A 603 16.51 34.08 -10.21
CA GLY A 603 17.31 35.30 -10.42
C GLY A 603 18.24 35.65 -9.25
N ASP A 604 18.11 35.01 -8.08
CA ASP A 604 19.04 35.22 -6.97
C ASP A 604 20.46 34.77 -7.34
N GLN A 605 21.45 35.50 -6.80
CA GLN A 605 22.88 35.24 -7.03
C GLN A 605 23.46 34.46 -5.88
N LEU A 606 24.02 33.29 -6.19
CA LEU A 606 24.73 32.42 -5.24
C LEU A 606 26.22 32.49 -5.49
N GLN A 607 27.01 32.79 -4.45
CA GLN A 607 28.47 32.80 -4.54
C GLN A 607 29.03 31.58 -3.79
N PHE A 608 29.71 30.72 -4.55
CA PHE A 608 30.40 29.55 -4.01
C PHE A 608 31.89 29.72 -4.06
N GLU A 609 32.58 29.31 -3.02
CA GLU A 609 34.03 29.10 -3.00
C GLU A 609 34.35 27.66 -3.34
N VAL A 610 35.03 27.45 -4.48
CA VAL A 610 35.43 26.16 -5.02
C VAL A 610 36.94 26.15 -5.22
N ALA A 611 37.64 25.27 -4.54
CA ALA A 611 39.12 25.15 -4.65
C ALA A 611 39.87 26.50 -4.50
N GLY A 612 39.38 27.39 -3.63
CA GLY A 612 39.97 28.71 -3.38
C GLY A 612 39.64 29.78 -4.43
N GLN A 613 38.74 29.51 -5.38
CA GLN A 613 38.20 30.48 -6.31
C GLN A 613 36.72 30.74 -6.05
N SER A 614 36.30 31.98 -6.19
CA SER A 614 34.91 32.41 -6.00
C SER A 614 34.16 32.37 -7.33
N LEU A 615 33.08 31.60 -7.38
CA LEU A 615 32.21 31.46 -8.54
C LEU A 615 30.82 31.99 -8.21
N ASN A 616 30.28 32.81 -9.08
CA ASN A 616 28.94 33.37 -8.96
C ASN A 616 27.99 32.67 -9.92
N PHE A 617 26.85 32.23 -9.41
CA PHE A 617 25.79 31.57 -10.16
C PHE A 617 24.45 32.27 -9.97
N GLU A 618 23.69 32.39 -11.05
CA GLU A 618 22.31 32.88 -11.02
C GLU A 618 21.34 31.70 -11.01
N ILE A 619 20.36 31.71 -10.13
CA ILE A 619 19.32 30.69 -10.08
C ILE A 619 18.39 30.83 -11.29
N LYS A 620 18.48 29.92 -12.24
CA LYS A 620 17.64 29.90 -13.46
C LYS A 620 16.49 28.92 -13.40
N ALA A 621 16.62 27.88 -12.60
CA ALA A 621 15.59 26.86 -12.45
C ALA A 621 15.58 26.26 -11.03
N SER A 622 14.43 25.72 -10.64
CA SER A 622 14.36 24.77 -9.55
C SER A 622 14.06 23.36 -10.08
N HIS A 623 14.52 22.35 -9.36
CA HIS A 623 14.26 20.96 -9.68
C HIS A 623 13.76 20.20 -8.45
N LYS A 624 13.00 19.15 -8.74
CA LYS A 624 12.50 18.19 -7.74
C LYS A 624 12.94 16.79 -8.11
N TYR A 625 13.26 15.99 -7.11
CA TYR A 625 13.63 14.60 -7.36
C TYR A 625 12.42 13.75 -7.75
N VAL A 626 12.64 12.88 -8.73
CA VAL A 626 11.66 11.88 -9.14
C VAL A 626 12.00 10.57 -8.42
N PRO A 627 11.17 10.11 -7.50
CA PRO A 627 11.39 8.86 -6.80
C PRO A 627 11.50 7.67 -7.77
N GLY A 628 12.49 6.81 -7.56
CA GLY A 628 12.73 5.62 -8.38
C GLY A 628 13.69 5.80 -9.55
N GLU A 629 14.02 7.03 -9.92
CA GLU A 629 14.94 7.34 -11.04
C GLU A 629 16.42 7.45 -10.61
N GLY A 630 16.76 6.98 -9.42
CA GLY A 630 18.11 6.91 -8.86
C GLY A 630 18.29 7.72 -7.58
N SER A 631 19.11 7.18 -6.68
CA SER A 631 19.33 7.73 -5.31
C SER A 631 20.40 8.81 -5.24
N ILE A 632 21.26 8.95 -6.28
CA ILE A 632 22.33 9.95 -6.31
C ILE A 632 21.75 11.30 -6.72
N THR A 633 21.56 12.17 -5.73
CA THR A 633 20.93 13.48 -5.88
C THR A 633 21.87 14.62 -5.46
N PHE A 634 21.66 15.81 -6.02
CA PHE A 634 22.47 17.00 -5.73
C PHE A 634 21.56 18.22 -5.58
N TRP A 635 21.74 18.98 -4.52
CA TRP A 635 20.97 20.20 -4.29
C TRP A 635 21.24 21.29 -5.34
N PHE A 636 22.46 21.28 -5.92
CA PHE A 636 22.89 22.27 -6.92
C PHE A 636 23.38 21.55 -8.17
N ASN A 637 22.74 21.85 -9.28
CA ASN A 637 23.18 21.41 -10.59
C ASN A 637 23.64 22.60 -11.41
N VAL A 638 24.82 22.53 -11.99
CA VAL A 638 25.44 23.58 -12.83
C VAL A 638 25.73 23.04 -14.23
N PRO A 639 25.85 23.90 -15.26
CA PRO A 639 26.22 23.48 -16.59
C PRO A 639 27.60 22.79 -16.64
N GLN A 640 27.80 21.87 -17.56
CA GLN A 640 29.08 21.20 -17.75
C GLN A 640 30.18 22.20 -18.17
N SER A 641 29.83 23.25 -18.91
CA SER A 641 30.72 24.34 -19.31
C SER A 641 31.42 25.03 -18.12
N THR A 642 30.83 24.95 -16.91
CA THR A 642 31.44 25.45 -15.66
C THR A 642 32.78 24.74 -15.39
N MET A 643 32.95 23.50 -15.81
CA MET A 643 34.21 22.75 -15.61
C MET A 643 35.43 23.47 -16.29
N ASN A 644 35.22 24.25 -17.34
CA ASN A 644 36.27 24.98 -18.05
C ASN A 644 36.76 26.21 -17.24
N GLN A 645 36.04 26.59 -16.17
CA GLN A 645 36.41 27.78 -15.38
C GLN A 645 37.40 27.47 -14.26
N LEU A 646 37.56 26.19 -13.89
CA LEU A 646 38.48 25.74 -12.84
C LEU A 646 39.49 24.74 -13.39
N GLN A 647 40.74 24.83 -12.96
CA GLN A 647 41.78 23.86 -13.29
C GLN A 647 41.76 22.59 -12.40
N THR A 648 40.85 22.54 -11.46
CA THR A 648 40.76 21.42 -10.53
C THR A 648 39.92 20.28 -11.15
N PRO A 649 40.48 19.04 -11.20
CA PRO A 649 39.73 17.91 -11.73
C PRO A 649 38.49 17.63 -10.88
N PRO A 650 37.38 17.18 -11.50
CA PRO A 650 36.18 16.83 -10.78
C PRO A 650 36.38 15.55 -9.96
N LEU A 651 35.61 15.43 -8.90
CA LEU A 651 35.37 14.19 -8.20
C LEU A 651 34.10 13.51 -8.73
N TYR A 652 33.99 12.22 -8.56
CA TYR A 652 32.87 11.44 -9.06
C TYR A 652 32.15 10.74 -7.91
N MET A 653 30.83 10.76 -7.97
CA MET A 653 29.93 9.92 -7.18
C MET A 653 29.24 8.94 -8.09
N GLY A 654 29.09 7.68 -7.68
CA GLY A 654 28.56 6.65 -8.55
C GLY A 654 27.84 5.55 -7.80
N SER A 655 27.14 4.73 -8.58
CA SER A 655 26.45 3.54 -8.10
C SER A 655 26.75 2.37 -9.05
N LEU A 656 27.16 1.24 -8.48
CA LEU A 656 27.51 0.01 -9.17
C LEU A 656 26.62 -1.13 -8.71
N GLU A 657 26.23 -1.99 -9.64
CA GLU A 657 25.65 -3.29 -9.34
C GLU A 657 26.74 -4.35 -9.43
N LEU A 658 27.19 -4.85 -8.28
CA LEU A 658 28.18 -5.91 -8.19
C LEU A 658 27.53 -7.27 -8.39
N ALA A 659 28.12 -8.08 -9.25
CA ALA A 659 27.80 -9.50 -9.32
C ALA A 659 28.19 -10.20 -8.00
N ASP A 660 27.48 -11.27 -7.62
CA ASP A 660 27.75 -11.98 -6.36
C ASP A 660 29.20 -12.47 -6.25
N THR A 661 29.82 -12.86 -7.37
CA THR A 661 31.22 -13.27 -7.45
C THR A 661 32.22 -12.12 -7.28
N ALA A 662 31.80 -10.89 -7.54
CA ALA A 662 32.66 -9.71 -7.49
C ALA A 662 32.91 -9.20 -6.06
N TRP A 663 32.06 -9.56 -5.11
CA TRP A 663 32.22 -9.15 -3.69
C TRP A 663 33.51 -9.60 -3.06
N GLY A 664 33.97 -10.84 -3.37
CA GLY A 664 35.28 -11.33 -2.91
C GLY A 664 36.46 -10.58 -3.49
N GLN A 665 36.31 -9.99 -4.69
CA GLN A 665 37.37 -9.26 -5.40
C GLN A 665 37.40 -7.77 -5.08
N LEU A 666 36.41 -7.26 -4.31
CA LEU A 666 36.31 -5.85 -3.91
C LEU A 666 37.54 -5.41 -3.08
N ALA A 667 38.09 -6.32 -2.31
CA ALA A 667 39.28 -6.09 -1.50
C ALA A 667 40.51 -5.71 -2.36
N GLU A 668 40.68 -6.28 -3.55
CA GLU A 668 41.74 -5.93 -4.48
C GLU A 668 41.64 -4.51 -5.01
N LEU A 669 40.41 -4.05 -5.33
CA LEU A 669 40.17 -2.67 -5.75
C LEU A 669 40.51 -1.70 -4.62
N TRP A 670 40.21 -2.06 -3.38
CA TRP A 670 40.47 -1.24 -2.21
C TRP A 670 41.97 -1.18 -1.86
N GLN A 671 42.67 -2.29 -1.99
CA GLN A 671 44.12 -2.30 -1.78
C GLN A 671 44.85 -1.43 -2.79
N ARG A 672 44.37 -1.38 -4.05
CA ARG A 672 44.93 -0.48 -5.09
C ARG A 672 44.62 0.98 -4.81
N HIS A 673 43.48 1.29 -4.23
CA HIS A 673 42.99 2.64 -3.98
C HIS A 673 42.45 2.80 -2.53
N PRO A 674 43.34 2.89 -1.53
CA PRO A 674 42.91 3.03 -0.12
C PRO A 674 42.05 4.27 0.18
N SER A 675 42.21 5.34 -0.65
CA SER A 675 41.42 6.58 -0.53
C SER A 675 40.02 6.49 -1.15
N LEU A 676 39.70 5.41 -1.85
CA LEU A 676 38.40 5.21 -2.48
C LEU A 676 37.32 4.93 -1.41
N ARG A 677 36.30 5.78 -1.39
CA ARG A 677 35.20 5.63 -0.44
C ARG A 677 34.03 4.88 -1.07
N LEU A 678 33.89 3.62 -0.68
CA LEU A 678 32.85 2.71 -1.13
C LEU A 678 31.86 2.42 -0.01
N ILE A 679 30.58 2.34 -0.35
CA ILE A 679 29.50 1.96 0.56
C ILE A 679 28.80 0.74 -0.01
N SER A 680 28.80 -0.35 0.72
CA SER A 680 27.91 -1.47 0.41
C SER A 680 26.51 -1.17 0.92
N VAL A 681 25.55 -1.16 0.02
CA VAL A 681 24.11 -1.08 0.33
C VAL A 681 23.40 -2.40 0.00
N ARG A 682 24.18 -3.49 -0.16
CA ARG A 682 23.69 -4.81 -0.57
C ARG A 682 22.55 -5.29 0.30
N GLU A 683 22.74 -5.30 1.60
CA GLU A 683 21.71 -5.78 2.51
C GLU A 683 20.43 -4.93 2.47
N LEU A 684 20.59 -3.61 2.45
CA LEU A 684 19.47 -2.68 2.34
C LEU A 684 18.70 -2.89 1.04
N THR A 685 19.42 -3.01 -0.10
CA THR A 685 18.81 -3.23 -1.41
C THR A 685 18.13 -4.58 -1.52
N GLN A 686 18.71 -5.65 -0.99
CA GLN A 686 18.07 -6.97 -0.98
C GLN A 686 16.78 -6.95 -0.16
N ARG A 687 16.79 -6.41 1.05
CA ARG A 687 15.59 -6.29 1.88
C ARG A 687 14.51 -5.42 1.23
N PHE A 688 14.92 -4.36 0.54
CA PHE A 688 13.99 -3.51 -0.21
C PHE A 688 13.35 -4.28 -1.38
N ASP A 689 14.15 -4.98 -2.19
CA ASP A 689 13.67 -5.77 -3.33
C ASP A 689 12.75 -6.90 -2.87
N ASP A 690 13.08 -7.56 -1.77
CA ASP A 690 12.25 -8.60 -1.16
C ASP A 690 10.90 -8.02 -0.72
N THR A 691 10.92 -6.93 0.02
CA THR A 691 9.68 -6.25 0.46
C THR A 691 8.82 -5.80 -0.71
N LEU A 692 9.44 -5.24 -1.76
CA LEU A 692 8.77 -4.81 -2.98
C LEU A 692 8.10 -5.99 -3.70
N SER A 693 8.84 -7.08 -3.88
CA SER A 693 8.36 -8.34 -4.48
C SER A 693 7.17 -8.92 -3.70
N MET A 694 7.24 -8.90 -2.37
CA MET A 694 6.16 -9.33 -1.50
C MET A 694 4.89 -8.50 -1.72
N VAL A 695 5.02 -7.19 -1.76
CA VAL A 695 3.86 -6.30 -1.97
C VAL A 695 3.23 -6.50 -3.33
N ILE A 696 4.02 -6.64 -4.40
CA ILE A 696 3.51 -6.91 -5.74
C ILE A 696 2.71 -8.22 -5.77
N LYS A 697 3.21 -9.28 -5.14
CA LYS A 697 2.50 -10.57 -5.05
C LYS A 697 1.21 -10.46 -4.25
N LEU A 698 1.23 -9.74 -3.13
CA LEU A 698 0.08 -9.49 -2.30
C LEU A 698 -1.01 -8.72 -3.05
N VAL A 699 -0.64 -7.62 -3.71
CA VAL A 699 -1.54 -6.81 -4.54
C VAL A 699 -2.15 -7.65 -5.67
N SER A 700 -1.35 -8.47 -6.33
CA SER A 700 -1.79 -9.37 -7.39
C SER A 700 -2.77 -10.44 -6.88
N GLY A 701 -2.48 -11.05 -5.74
CA GLY A 701 -3.35 -12.03 -5.08
C GLY A 701 -4.71 -11.45 -4.69
N PHE A 702 -4.73 -10.27 -4.06
CA PHE A 702 -5.97 -9.59 -3.72
C PHE A 702 -6.78 -9.17 -4.94
N SER A 703 -6.12 -8.73 -6.00
CA SER A 703 -6.80 -8.38 -7.24
C SER A 703 -7.46 -9.59 -7.89
N LEU A 704 -6.80 -10.74 -7.88
CA LEU A 704 -7.40 -12.01 -8.35
C LEU A 704 -8.66 -12.37 -7.55
N MET A 705 -8.62 -12.24 -6.22
CA MET A 705 -9.77 -12.47 -5.36
C MET A 705 -10.92 -11.51 -5.67
N ILE A 706 -10.64 -10.24 -5.90
CA ILE A 706 -11.64 -9.24 -6.29
C ILE A 706 -12.26 -9.57 -7.65
N ILE A 707 -11.48 -10.02 -8.63
CA ILE A 707 -11.98 -10.46 -9.93
C ILE A 707 -12.95 -11.63 -9.76
N LEU A 708 -12.57 -12.65 -9.00
CA LEU A 708 -13.42 -13.82 -8.74
C LEU A 708 -14.72 -13.43 -8.03
N LEU A 709 -14.62 -12.54 -7.04
CA LEU A 709 -15.80 -12.02 -6.35
C LEU A 709 -16.70 -11.21 -7.30
N ALA A 710 -16.14 -10.37 -8.16
CA ALA A 710 -16.90 -9.61 -9.16
C ALA A 710 -17.67 -10.52 -10.11
N LEU A 711 -17.03 -11.59 -10.61
CA LEU A 711 -17.70 -12.60 -11.45
C LEU A 711 -18.88 -13.28 -10.72
N LEU A 712 -18.70 -13.57 -9.44
CA LEU A 712 -19.75 -14.14 -8.60
C LEU A 712 -20.91 -13.16 -8.41
N VAL A 713 -20.63 -11.88 -8.13
CA VAL A 713 -21.64 -10.83 -7.95
C VAL A 713 -22.42 -10.60 -9.24
N ILE A 714 -21.73 -10.51 -10.39
CA ILE A 714 -22.38 -10.39 -11.70
C ILE A 714 -23.31 -11.59 -11.94
N SER A 715 -22.84 -12.82 -11.68
CA SER A 715 -23.63 -14.03 -11.83
C SER A 715 -24.86 -14.03 -10.92
N ALA A 716 -24.72 -13.61 -9.67
CA ALA A 716 -25.81 -13.48 -8.71
C ALA A 716 -26.83 -12.40 -9.14
N SER A 717 -26.33 -11.26 -9.63
CA SER A 717 -27.17 -10.17 -10.14
C SER A 717 -28.02 -10.64 -11.33
N VAL A 718 -27.40 -11.27 -12.32
CA VAL A 718 -28.12 -11.77 -13.50
C VAL A 718 -29.19 -12.79 -13.11
N LYS A 719 -28.86 -13.78 -12.27
CA LYS A 719 -29.81 -14.80 -11.83
C LYS A 719 -30.89 -14.21 -10.88
N GLY A 720 -30.60 -13.15 -10.17
CA GLY A 720 -31.59 -12.45 -9.32
C GLY A 720 -32.83 -11.97 -10.10
N TYR A 721 -32.66 -11.63 -11.38
CA TYR A 721 -33.74 -11.13 -12.24
C TYR A 721 -34.38 -12.18 -13.16
N GLU A 722 -34.02 -13.46 -13.04
CA GLU A 722 -34.54 -14.54 -13.87
C GLU A 722 -36.08 -14.66 -13.84
N ALA A 723 -36.71 -14.45 -12.70
CA ALA A 723 -38.18 -14.48 -12.55
C ALA A 723 -38.89 -13.37 -13.36
N ASP A 724 -38.29 -12.17 -13.35
CA ASP A 724 -38.84 -11.06 -14.14
C ASP A 724 -38.69 -11.28 -15.64
N GLU A 725 -37.55 -11.88 -16.07
CA GLU A 725 -37.33 -12.30 -17.45
C GLU A 725 -38.31 -13.39 -17.88
N ARG A 726 -38.57 -14.38 -17.00
CA ARG A 726 -39.57 -15.43 -17.28
C ARG A 726 -40.95 -14.86 -17.51
N LYS A 727 -41.41 -13.92 -16.64
CA LYS A 727 -42.72 -13.26 -16.81
C LYS A 727 -42.81 -12.47 -18.11
N LYS A 728 -41.79 -11.71 -18.44
CA LYS A 728 -41.70 -10.95 -19.70
C LYS A 728 -41.79 -11.87 -20.93
N ASN A 729 -40.94 -12.94 -20.94
CA ASN A 729 -40.91 -13.87 -22.04
C ASN A 729 -42.23 -14.63 -22.19
N ALA A 730 -42.89 -15.03 -21.09
CA ALA A 730 -44.21 -15.66 -21.13
C ALA A 730 -45.27 -14.75 -21.78
N LEU A 731 -45.29 -13.45 -21.38
CA LEU A 731 -46.20 -12.47 -21.96
C LEU A 731 -45.93 -12.27 -23.46
N LEU A 732 -44.69 -12.09 -23.87
CA LEU A 732 -44.32 -11.89 -25.28
C LEU A 732 -44.69 -13.09 -26.14
N ILE A 733 -44.45 -14.30 -25.67
CA ILE A 733 -44.80 -15.53 -26.40
C ILE A 733 -46.32 -15.70 -26.45
N SER A 734 -47.06 -15.34 -25.41
CA SER A 734 -48.52 -15.36 -25.40
C SER A 734 -49.14 -14.37 -26.41
N PHE A 735 -48.43 -13.27 -26.71
CA PHE A 735 -48.77 -12.33 -27.80
C PHE A 735 -48.28 -12.76 -29.20
N GLY A 736 -47.82 -14.00 -29.36
CA GLY A 736 -47.42 -14.55 -30.65
C GLY A 736 -46.00 -14.23 -31.11
N GLN A 737 -45.17 -13.65 -30.23
CA GLN A 737 -43.77 -13.40 -30.57
C GLN A 737 -42.94 -14.67 -30.61
N SER A 738 -42.05 -14.78 -31.60
CA SER A 738 -41.16 -15.94 -31.72
C SER A 738 -40.10 -15.97 -30.60
N ARG A 739 -39.64 -17.17 -30.23
CA ARG A 739 -38.56 -17.33 -29.26
C ARG A 739 -37.25 -16.63 -29.64
N LEU A 740 -36.97 -16.54 -30.95
CA LEU A 740 -35.82 -15.79 -31.47
C LEU A 740 -35.99 -14.29 -31.29
N ALA A 741 -37.21 -13.77 -31.45
CA ALA A 741 -37.52 -12.37 -31.18
C ALA A 741 -37.33 -12.00 -29.71
N CYS A 742 -37.82 -12.85 -28.79
CA CYS A 742 -37.59 -12.69 -27.35
C CYS A 742 -36.10 -12.74 -27.01
N GLY A 743 -35.33 -13.61 -27.68
CA GLY A 743 -33.88 -13.71 -27.51
C GLY A 743 -33.14 -12.42 -27.94
N LYS A 744 -33.50 -11.85 -29.11
CA LYS A 744 -32.92 -10.60 -29.63
C LYS A 744 -33.25 -9.40 -28.71
N LEU A 745 -34.49 -9.34 -28.21
CA LEU A 745 -34.91 -8.30 -27.29
C LEU A 745 -34.11 -8.39 -25.97
N SER A 746 -33.97 -9.59 -25.42
CA SER A 746 -33.20 -9.80 -24.19
C SER A 746 -31.73 -9.45 -24.38
N LEU A 747 -31.13 -9.82 -25.53
CA LEU A 747 -29.75 -9.42 -25.84
C LEU A 747 -29.60 -7.89 -25.91
N PHE A 748 -30.55 -7.19 -26.55
CA PHE A 748 -30.56 -5.74 -26.60
C PHE A 748 -30.63 -5.11 -25.20
N GLU A 749 -31.52 -5.61 -24.35
CA GLU A 749 -31.61 -5.12 -22.95
C GLU A 749 -30.34 -5.35 -22.16
N TRP A 750 -29.66 -6.50 -22.30
CA TRP A 750 -28.41 -6.79 -21.62
C TRP A 750 -27.26 -5.96 -22.19
N LEU A 751 -27.18 -5.76 -23.50
CA LEU A 751 -26.19 -4.85 -24.09
C LEU A 751 -26.37 -3.41 -23.60
N LEU A 752 -27.61 -2.91 -23.59
CA LEU A 752 -27.88 -1.56 -23.08
C LEU A 752 -27.56 -1.42 -21.60
N THR A 753 -27.93 -2.42 -20.79
CA THR A 753 -27.58 -2.49 -19.37
C THR A 753 -26.07 -2.43 -19.16
N SER A 754 -25.33 -3.24 -19.92
CA SER A 754 -23.87 -3.29 -19.86
C SER A 754 -23.22 -1.98 -20.32
N LEU A 755 -23.77 -1.35 -21.39
CA LEU A 755 -23.26 -0.07 -21.90
C LEU A 755 -23.41 1.05 -20.85
N ILE A 756 -24.60 1.17 -20.24
CA ILE A 756 -24.86 2.17 -19.20
C ILE A 756 -23.96 1.93 -17.99
N ALA A 757 -23.84 0.67 -17.58
CA ALA A 757 -22.96 0.26 -16.48
C ALA A 757 -21.50 0.60 -16.76
N SER A 758 -21.02 0.36 -18.01
CA SER A 758 -19.63 0.66 -18.41
C SER A 758 -19.34 2.15 -18.42
N VAL A 759 -20.23 2.98 -18.97
CA VAL A 759 -20.07 4.44 -18.95
C VAL A 759 -20.06 4.95 -17.51
N GLY A 760 -20.97 4.45 -16.69
CA GLY A 760 -21.01 4.78 -15.27
C GLY A 760 -19.74 4.34 -14.52
N ALA A 761 -19.18 3.18 -14.88
CA ALA A 761 -17.94 2.67 -14.30
C ALA A 761 -16.72 3.53 -14.66
N ILE A 762 -16.62 4.00 -15.92
CA ILE A 762 -15.54 4.93 -16.32
C ILE A 762 -15.59 6.21 -15.50
N LEU A 763 -16.77 6.83 -15.44
CA LEU A 763 -16.94 8.09 -14.71
C LEU A 763 -16.71 7.91 -13.21
N GLY A 764 -17.21 6.81 -12.63
CA GLY A 764 -17.02 6.47 -11.23
C GLY A 764 -15.56 6.17 -10.88
N THR A 765 -14.85 5.42 -11.72
CA THR A 765 -13.43 5.13 -11.54
C THR A 765 -12.58 6.39 -11.63
N ASN A 766 -12.83 7.26 -12.64
CA ASN A 766 -12.12 8.53 -12.75
C ASN A 766 -12.32 9.41 -11.52
N LEU A 767 -13.55 9.53 -11.03
CA LEU A 767 -13.87 10.31 -9.84
C LEU A 767 -13.18 9.74 -8.59
N THR A 768 -13.22 8.42 -8.41
CA THR A 768 -12.60 7.74 -7.28
C THR A 768 -11.07 7.86 -7.34
N ALA A 769 -10.48 7.67 -8.52
CA ALA A 769 -9.05 7.74 -8.72
C ALA A 769 -8.50 9.16 -8.48
N GLN A 770 -9.17 10.20 -8.98
CA GLN A 770 -8.77 11.59 -8.73
C GLN A 770 -8.78 11.96 -7.24
N LEU A 771 -9.75 11.43 -6.48
CA LEU A 771 -9.85 11.70 -5.05
C LEU A 771 -8.79 10.94 -4.23
N ILE A 772 -8.48 9.70 -4.58
CA ILE A 772 -7.71 8.79 -3.73
C ILE A 772 -6.24 8.72 -4.12
N TYR A 773 -5.89 8.74 -5.43
CA TYR A 773 -4.52 8.47 -5.87
C TYR A 773 -3.51 9.49 -5.33
N GLN A 774 -3.79 10.76 -5.51
CA GLN A 774 -2.86 11.81 -5.09
C GLN A 774 -2.79 11.92 -3.55
N SER A 775 -3.94 11.86 -2.87
CA SER A 775 -4.03 12.09 -1.43
C SER A 775 -3.49 10.93 -0.58
N GLN A 776 -3.66 9.67 -1.04
CA GLN A 776 -3.36 8.49 -0.23
C GLN A 776 -2.16 7.68 -0.75
N PHE A 777 -1.86 7.78 -2.05
CA PHE A 777 -0.79 7.01 -2.67
C PHE A 777 0.34 7.90 -3.23
N GLY A 778 0.14 9.22 -3.33
CA GLY A 778 1.10 10.15 -3.93
C GLY A 778 1.35 9.86 -5.42
N ILE A 779 0.37 9.28 -6.11
CA ILE A 779 0.44 8.90 -7.53
C ILE A 779 -0.47 9.84 -8.32
N ASN A 780 0.03 10.37 -9.44
CA ASN A 780 -0.79 11.13 -10.38
C ASN A 780 -1.58 10.19 -11.28
N TYR A 781 -2.91 10.22 -11.16
CA TYR A 781 -3.77 9.40 -12.00
C TYR A 781 -3.71 9.84 -13.48
N LYS A 782 -3.33 8.89 -14.35
CA LYS A 782 -3.40 9.03 -15.82
C LYS A 782 -4.26 7.88 -16.36
N PRO A 783 -5.43 8.17 -17.00
CA PRO A 783 -6.30 7.12 -17.51
C PRO A 783 -5.64 6.38 -18.68
N ASP A 784 -5.45 5.08 -18.53
CA ASP A 784 -5.05 4.21 -19.64
C ASP A 784 -6.31 3.71 -20.37
N TRP A 785 -6.64 4.37 -21.47
CA TRP A 785 -7.86 4.09 -22.22
C TRP A 785 -7.91 2.68 -22.81
N LEU A 786 -6.76 2.11 -23.18
CA LEU A 786 -6.71 0.75 -23.72
C LEU A 786 -7.04 -0.28 -22.63
N TRP A 787 -6.48 -0.10 -21.44
CA TRP A 787 -6.76 -0.95 -20.28
C TRP A 787 -8.21 -0.84 -19.81
N ILE A 788 -8.74 0.38 -19.75
CA ILE A 788 -10.14 0.65 -19.39
C ILE A 788 -11.10 -0.04 -20.38
N ILE A 789 -10.91 0.16 -21.69
CA ILE A 789 -11.76 -0.41 -22.73
C ILE A 789 -11.71 -1.94 -22.71
N THR A 790 -10.53 -2.54 -22.61
CA THR A 790 -10.39 -4.01 -22.57
C THR A 790 -11.08 -4.62 -21.36
N THR A 791 -10.91 -4.03 -20.17
CA THR A 791 -11.55 -4.49 -18.92
C THR A 791 -13.08 -4.41 -19.02
N LEU A 792 -13.62 -3.31 -19.58
CA LEU A 792 -15.05 -3.12 -19.74
C LEU A 792 -15.65 -4.03 -20.83
N LEU A 793 -14.92 -4.29 -21.91
CA LEU A 793 -15.34 -5.26 -22.93
C LEU A 793 -15.45 -6.67 -22.34
N VAL A 794 -14.46 -7.09 -21.55
CA VAL A 794 -14.51 -8.39 -20.86
C VAL A 794 -15.70 -8.45 -19.90
N SER A 795 -15.90 -7.42 -19.08
CA SER A 795 -17.03 -7.36 -18.14
C SER A 795 -18.38 -7.37 -18.86
N ALA A 796 -18.53 -6.64 -19.96
CA ALA A 796 -19.72 -6.62 -20.81
C ALA A 796 -20.00 -8.00 -21.42
N LEU A 797 -18.96 -8.68 -21.89
CA LEU A 797 -19.07 -10.03 -22.44
C LEU A 797 -19.55 -11.03 -21.37
N VAL A 798 -19.01 -10.93 -20.14
CA VAL A 798 -19.44 -11.77 -19.01
C VAL A 798 -20.92 -11.50 -18.67
N VAL A 799 -21.34 -10.25 -18.56
CA VAL A 799 -22.72 -9.86 -18.27
C VAL A 799 -23.68 -10.36 -19.36
N CYS A 800 -23.35 -10.11 -20.62
CA CYS A 800 -24.19 -10.54 -21.74
C CYS A 800 -24.28 -12.07 -21.86
N SER A 801 -23.16 -12.79 -21.68
CA SER A 801 -23.14 -14.25 -21.74
C SER A 801 -23.97 -14.88 -20.60
N ALA A 802 -23.81 -14.39 -19.37
CA ALA A 802 -24.60 -14.83 -18.22
C ALA A 802 -26.08 -14.52 -18.40
N GLY A 803 -26.42 -13.34 -18.92
CA GLY A 803 -27.79 -12.93 -19.25
C GLY A 803 -28.44 -13.82 -20.33
N MET A 804 -27.69 -14.16 -21.38
CA MET A 804 -28.18 -15.05 -22.44
C MET A 804 -28.35 -16.49 -21.95
N ILE A 805 -27.47 -17.01 -21.11
CA ILE A 805 -27.63 -18.34 -20.52
C ILE A 805 -28.91 -18.40 -19.67
N THR A 806 -29.15 -17.37 -18.86
CA THR A 806 -30.37 -17.25 -18.04
C THR A 806 -31.63 -17.16 -18.91
N ASN A 807 -31.57 -16.38 -20.00
CA ASN A 807 -32.70 -16.25 -20.93
C ASN A 807 -32.98 -17.56 -21.67
N ARG A 808 -31.95 -18.28 -22.14
CA ARG A 808 -32.13 -19.63 -22.75
C ARG A 808 -32.80 -20.61 -21.81
N SER A 809 -32.47 -20.58 -20.52
CA SER A 809 -33.14 -21.37 -19.50
C SER A 809 -34.63 -21.01 -19.41
N SER A 810 -34.97 -19.71 -19.43
CA SER A 810 -36.36 -19.23 -19.35
C SER A 810 -37.20 -19.59 -20.58
N LEU A 811 -36.61 -19.60 -21.78
CA LEU A 811 -37.32 -19.91 -23.05
C LEU A 811 -37.56 -21.41 -23.28
N LYS A 812 -36.96 -22.33 -22.51
CA LYS A 812 -37.20 -23.77 -22.62
C LYS A 812 -38.53 -24.22 -22.02
N PHE A 813 -39.14 -23.43 -21.15
CA PHE A 813 -40.42 -23.77 -20.54
C PHE A 813 -41.59 -23.52 -21.49
N SER A 814 -42.67 -24.30 -21.35
CA SER A 814 -43.93 -24.09 -22.06
C SER A 814 -44.64 -22.83 -21.56
N VAL A 815 -45.42 -22.16 -22.40
CA VAL A 815 -46.15 -20.95 -22.02
C VAL A 815 -47.06 -21.20 -20.82
N GLY A 816 -47.75 -22.32 -20.76
CA GLY A 816 -48.59 -22.71 -19.64
C GLY A 816 -47.82 -22.92 -18.33
N ALA A 817 -46.58 -23.48 -18.40
CA ALA A 817 -45.71 -23.63 -17.25
C ALA A 817 -45.14 -22.28 -16.79
N LEU A 818 -44.84 -21.38 -17.72
CA LEU A 818 -44.34 -20.04 -17.44
C LEU A 818 -45.40 -19.16 -16.74
N LEU A 819 -46.66 -19.25 -17.24
CA LEU A 819 -47.80 -18.52 -16.62
C LEU A 819 -48.16 -19.08 -15.23
N ARG A 820 -48.14 -20.43 -15.06
CA ARG A 820 -48.43 -21.08 -13.76
C ARG A 820 -47.39 -20.85 -12.68
N ASN A 821 -46.09 -20.81 -13.06
CA ASN A 821 -44.95 -20.57 -12.12
C ASN A 821 -44.63 -19.07 -11.99
N GLY A 822 -45.18 -18.21 -12.79
CA GLY A 822 -45.01 -16.76 -12.77
C GLY A 822 -46.08 -16.01 -11.99
N GLY A 823 -47.08 -16.70 -11.49
CA GLY A 823 -48.16 -16.16 -10.65
C GLY A 823 -47.89 -16.24 -9.16
#